data_759daee982bed8a24e8640a0de547735
#
_entry.id   759daee982bed8a24e8640a0de547735
#
_cell.length_a   1.000
_cell.length_b   1.000
_cell.length_c   1.000
_cell.angle_alpha   90.00
_cell.angle_beta   90.00
_cell.angle_gamma   90.00
#
_symmetry.space_group_name_H-M   'P 1'
#
loop_
_entity.id
_entity.type
_entity.pdbx_description
1 polymer ?
#
loop_
_entity_poly.entity_id
_entity_poly.type
_entity_poly.pdbx_seq_one_letter_code
_entity_poly.pdbx_strand_id
1 'polypeptide(L)'
;LIQEEDSKKEYEVVGRFPLVDPWWRVNVKAKKMGSKYFVQGYPSYFLRTDIEENNRQVFSLFLKECGVPKEFLKTFFSWLPMESMLSFRDLEAKLKQFQVSCLPRGKKQGGAKDYDIFCSVLRSFAGKAVLVALTFPMILEFLPTLLPSHFCSLLNMVHWQRKTEESSGMDDEEVHCQDKMLTKLDEILKNEPWKLGFSRITYRELNLSYCEATWAAFCQCEHLLRKIPRLQKNALILYDQLKKQCREMGHTYEDQDELAHFVSKDMSIEHAWQSLEFLKDQNVVIREKKLVFLPHLHKSEKDIATCIGDLLSNPSWQLDVDVRKILNISEMTREMVDNKTSVTQAHEMDHPEENSPDSHNGADHFPEKEAGSMSGTQGKAEVDVDQVLAMEKICSNPVTIISGKGGCGKSTIVSCLFCHLKQMEKEVEAASKDFEDDLDASEEWNTFDHHLESENTYTQRKLNVLFTAPTGRAASLLSEKTKLPAYTLHQIIYSFKSWRQSEQVLPWKFSTVTVLIVDEGSLVSVLILSLVLRLLCEHAQLAKLIILGDTRQLPSIDPGNMLADIFEGLKSRGFSVELRTNHRAESQLIIDNASRISNRKFPEFDEVLKVSGWNQEMTMPSPEKKFILIALPAGGGCDNLQTAIKALLKKGPGLEDAKQSQFIAFRRQDCNLINELCCQHYSNHVTRDNKNRLLFRIDDKISCMRNMYLKDLLPDRGFGEDPNHHERKSGETALTAETAEEGKRLCNGDIFFITDDVEIDKQRLLTISSTYGSTFTVKYKALKKLCHIKHAWARTIHTFQGSEEKTVVYVVGNPGRQHWQHVYTAVTRGRCRVYVIAEEMHLRRAVTNKNVPRKTRLQRFLREAIAETSTCPKQNSSPLAKSWQNQELGSRSVSVTQGAPDLAEPDLMQQEGAAVCSEKKRTDDLQQSPYKRQLSLAGTSETAVKSPRVKDSPLGSSRLQNLTLGQPSPRTLFKS
;
A
#
# COMPACT_ATOMS: atom_id res chain seq x y z
N LEU A 1 26.53 -21.65 -1.48
CA LEU A 1 27.06 -22.94 -1.93
C LEU A 1 26.25 -24.07 -1.31
N ILE A 2 25.95 -25.09 -2.08
CA ILE A 2 25.29 -26.33 -1.63
C ILE A 2 26.19 -27.49 -2.05
N GLN A 3 26.49 -28.38 -1.10
CA GLN A 3 27.24 -29.59 -1.38
C GLN A 3 26.26 -30.74 -1.59
N GLU A 4 26.42 -31.43 -2.71
CA GLU A 4 25.63 -32.63 -3.01
C GLU A 4 26.08 -33.80 -2.12
N GLU A 5 25.13 -34.52 -1.56
CA GLU A 5 25.40 -35.55 -0.55
C GLU A 5 26.22 -36.72 -1.10
N ASP A 6 25.87 -37.21 -2.28
CA ASP A 6 26.50 -38.37 -2.90
C ASP A 6 27.89 -38.08 -3.48
N SER A 7 27.98 -36.98 -4.26
CA SER A 7 29.21 -36.64 -5.01
C SER A 7 30.17 -35.75 -4.23
N LYS A 8 29.74 -35.21 -3.09
CA LYS A 8 30.47 -34.20 -2.30
C LYS A 8 30.88 -32.94 -3.09
N LYS A 9 30.31 -32.73 -4.28
CA LYS A 9 30.56 -31.57 -5.13
C LYS A 9 29.77 -30.35 -4.65
N GLU A 10 30.43 -29.20 -4.66
CA GLU A 10 29.80 -27.92 -4.34
C GLU A 10 29.20 -27.25 -5.56
N TYR A 11 27.99 -26.75 -5.44
CA TYR A 11 27.25 -26.04 -6.48
C TYR A 11 26.88 -24.63 -5.98
N GLU A 12 27.05 -23.64 -6.85
CA GLU A 12 26.52 -22.30 -6.61
C GLU A 12 25.03 -22.28 -6.94
N VAL A 13 24.20 -22.29 -5.89
CA VAL A 13 22.74 -22.34 -6.02
C VAL A 13 22.13 -21.01 -5.59
N VAL A 14 21.33 -20.43 -6.47
CA VAL A 14 20.63 -19.15 -6.25
C VAL A 14 19.17 -19.43 -5.93
N GLY A 15 18.72 -19.05 -4.72
CA GLY A 15 17.36 -19.28 -4.28
C GLY A 15 17.06 -18.58 -2.97
N ARG A 16 15.86 -18.82 -2.43
CA ARG A 16 15.44 -18.31 -1.11
C ARG A 16 15.51 -19.44 -0.11
N PHE A 17 16.38 -19.30 0.86
CA PHE A 17 16.58 -20.26 1.93
C PHE A 17 16.24 -19.60 3.26
N PRO A 18 15.04 -19.84 3.83
CA PRO A 18 14.67 -19.30 5.14
C PRO A 18 15.54 -19.84 6.30
N LEU A 19 16.08 -21.07 6.18
CA LEU A 19 17.05 -21.66 7.10
C LEU A 19 18.34 -21.92 6.32
N VAL A 20 19.48 -21.48 6.87
CA VAL A 20 20.79 -21.53 6.18
C VAL A 20 21.88 -22.23 6.98
N ASP A 21 21.55 -22.71 8.17
CA ASP A 21 22.50 -23.25 9.11
C ASP A 21 22.98 -24.66 8.72
N PRO A 22 24.20 -25.10 9.16
CA PRO A 22 24.83 -26.33 8.71
C PRO A 22 24.15 -27.63 9.23
N TRP A 23 23.28 -27.54 10.20
CA TRP A 23 22.51 -28.70 10.70
C TRP A 23 21.25 -29.03 9.89
N TRP A 24 20.95 -28.25 8.84
CA TRP A 24 19.85 -28.54 7.94
C TRP A 24 20.31 -29.28 6.69
N ARG A 25 19.63 -30.39 6.39
CA ARG A 25 19.63 -31.02 5.07
C ARG A 25 18.54 -30.36 4.26
N VAL A 26 18.85 -29.91 3.04
CA VAL A 26 17.94 -29.12 2.20
C VAL A 26 17.69 -29.84 0.89
N ASN A 27 16.43 -30.18 0.60
CA ASN A 27 16.04 -30.70 -0.72
C ASN A 27 15.50 -29.57 -1.59
N VAL A 28 16.06 -29.41 -2.80
CA VAL A 28 15.68 -28.38 -3.75
C VAL A 28 15.59 -28.92 -5.16
N LYS A 29 14.61 -28.43 -5.92
CA LYS A 29 14.56 -28.61 -7.38
C LYS A 29 15.29 -27.42 -8.00
N ALA A 30 16.36 -27.64 -8.74
CA ALA A 30 17.15 -26.59 -9.35
C ALA A 30 17.27 -26.77 -10.89
N LYS A 31 17.33 -25.64 -11.61
CA LYS A 31 17.57 -25.59 -13.07
C LYS A 31 18.89 -24.88 -13.32
N LYS A 32 19.77 -25.51 -14.10
CA LYS A 32 21.04 -24.90 -14.51
C LYS A 32 20.80 -23.79 -15.54
N MET A 33 21.36 -22.61 -15.28
CA MET A 33 21.36 -21.48 -16.21
C MET A 33 22.76 -20.84 -16.20
N GLY A 34 23.53 -21.07 -17.27
CA GLY A 34 24.94 -20.72 -17.33
C GLY A 34 25.77 -21.54 -16.34
N SER A 35 26.58 -20.89 -15.52
CA SER A 35 27.39 -21.49 -14.44
C SER A 35 26.67 -21.73 -13.13
N LYS A 36 25.44 -21.19 -12.96
CA LYS A 36 24.69 -21.23 -11.70
C LYS A 36 23.45 -22.11 -11.79
N TYR A 37 23.02 -22.61 -10.63
CA TYR A 37 21.77 -23.33 -10.46
C TYR A 37 20.74 -22.45 -9.79
N PHE A 38 19.51 -22.38 -10.35
CA PHE A 38 18.42 -21.59 -9.82
C PHE A 38 17.35 -22.50 -9.23
N VAL A 39 16.99 -22.27 -7.95
CA VAL A 39 15.95 -23.04 -7.26
C VAL A 39 14.59 -22.78 -7.91
N GLN A 40 13.88 -23.86 -8.20
CA GLN A 40 12.50 -23.85 -8.66
C GLN A 40 11.57 -24.08 -7.48
N GLY A 41 10.91 -23.03 -6.99
CA GLY A 41 10.05 -23.09 -5.82
C GLY A 41 10.78 -22.82 -4.52
N TYR A 42 10.42 -23.54 -3.48
CA TYR A 42 10.97 -23.41 -2.13
C TYR A 42 11.64 -24.70 -1.68
N PRO A 43 12.67 -24.62 -0.82
CA PRO A 43 13.35 -25.81 -0.29
C PRO A 43 12.50 -26.54 0.77
N SER A 44 12.69 -27.85 0.89
CA SER A 44 12.25 -28.67 2.03
C SER A 44 13.41 -28.87 2.98
N TYR A 45 13.15 -28.87 4.29
CA TYR A 45 14.16 -28.97 5.33
C TYR A 45 14.01 -30.23 6.17
N PHE A 46 15.14 -30.86 6.45
CA PHE A 46 15.25 -32.01 7.35
C PHE A 46 16.40 -31.76 8.31
N LEU A 47 16.23 -32.18 9.57
CA LEU A 47 17.29 -32.10 10.55
C LEU A 47 18.31 -33.18 10.27
N ARG A 48 19.60 -32.85 10.25
CA ARG A 48 20.69 -33.83 10.04
C ARG A 48 20.85 -34.66 11.29
N THR A 49 20.76 -35.99 11.13
CA THR A 49 20.98 -36.99 12.18
C THR A 49 22.33 -37.69 12.03
N ASP A 50 23.03 -37.48 10.91
CA ASP A 50 24.20 -38.19 10.42
C ASP A 50 25.46 -37.30 10.45
N ILE A 51 25.57 -36.40 11.43
CA ILE A 51 26.72 -35.50 11.56
C ILE A 51 27.86 -36.27 12.29
N GLU A 52 28.67 -37.02 11.53
CA GLU A 52 29.79 -37.78 12.08
C GLU A 52 31.05 -36.95 12.13
N GLU A 53 31.46 -36.30 11.03
CA GLU A 53 32.61 -35.42 10.98
C GLU A 53 32.26 -34.02 11.48
N ASN A 54 33.13 -33.43 12.27
CA ASN A 54 32.98 -32.08 12.86
C ASN A 54 31.72 -31.91 13.73
N ASN A 55 31.17 -32.98 14.27
CA ASN A 55 29.97 -32.99 15.12
C ASN A 55 30.03 -31.89 16.20
N ARG A 56 31.15 -31.80 16.99
CA ARG A 56 31.33 -30.81 18.07
C ARG A 56 31.28 -29.36 17.53
N GLN A 57 31.82 -29.12 16.32
CA GLN A 57 31.81 -27.78 15.74
C GLN A 57 30.37 -27.34 15.36
N VAL A 58 29.59 -28.24 14.79
CA VAL A 58 28.19 -27.97 14.43
C VAL A 58 27.36 -27.66 15.67
N PHE A 59 27.50 -28.48 16.73
CA PHE A 59 26.78 -28.23 17.99
C PHE A 59 27.27 -26.96 18.70
N SER A 60 28.56 -26.63 18.60
CA SER A 60 29.10 -25.36 19.12
C SER A 60 28.49 -24.16 18.39
N LEU A 61 28.33 -24.24 17.06
CA LEU A 61 27.66 -23.22 16.28
C LEU A 61 26.16 -23.11 16.63
N PHE A 62 25.48 -24.25 16.77
CA PHE A 62 24.07 -24.31 17.17
C PHE A 62 23.84 -23.64 18.52
N LEU A 63 24.57 -24.05 19.56
CA LEU A 63 24.42 -23.48 20.91
C LEU A 63 24.79 -21.98 20.94
N LYS A 64 25.79 -21.57 20.13
CA LYS A 64 26.10 -20.14 19.95
C LYS A 64 24.94 -19.37 19.32
N GLU A 65 24.30 -19.92 18.29
CA GLU A 65 23.12 -19.29 17.65
C GLU A 65 21.93 -19.27 18.62
N CYS A 66 21.83 -20.21 19.53
CA CYS A 66 20.87 -20.19 20.63
C CYS A 66 21.21 -19.16 21.74
N GLY A 67 22.29 -18.39 21.59
CA GLY A 67 22.66 -17.34 22.53
C GLY A 67 23.42 -17.83 23.78
N VAL A 68 23.92 -19.07 23.76
CA VAL A 68 24.69 -19.60 24.88
C VAL A 68 26.08 -18.90 24.96
N PRO A 69 26.47 -18.35 26.13
CA PRO A 69 27.75 -17.66 26.29
C PRO A 69 28.95 -18.58 26.01
N LYS A 70 30.01 -18.01 25.46
CA LYS A 70 31.25 -18.75 25.08
C LYS A 70 31.91 -19.53 26.23
N GLU A 71 31.77 -19.04 27.44
CA GLU A 71 32.33 -19.66 28.64
C GLU A 71 31.63 -21.00 28.93
N PHE A 72 30.32 -21.01 28.90
CA PHE A 72 29.52 -22.22 29.07
C PHE A 72 29.77 -23.23 27.94
N LEU A 73 29.92 -22.78 26.69
CA LEU A 73 30.26 -23.65 25.57
C LEU A 73 31.61 -24.38 25.80
N LYS A 74 32.67 -23.65 26.22
CA LYS A 74 33.96 -24.25 26.51
C LYS A 74 33.85 -25.29 27.60
N THR A 75 33.18 -24.99 28.71
CA THR A 75 33.02 -25.90 29.85
C THR A 75 32.21 -27.15 29.46
N PHE A 76 31.11 -26.98 28.69
CA PHE A 76 30.29 -28.10 28.20
C PHE A 76 31.13 -29.06 27.33
N PHE A 77 31.84 -28.54 26.34
CA PHE A 77 32.66 -29.38 25.44
C PHE A 77 33.90 -29.99 26.12
N SER A 78 34.41 -29.40 27.20
CA SER A 78 35.47 -29.99 28.04
C SER A 78 34.93 -31.11 28.95
N TRP A 79 33.66 -30.96 29.41
CA TRP A 79 33.02 -31.99 30.22
C TRP A 79 32.60 -33.24 29.40
N LEU A 80 32.26 -33.04 28.11
CA LEU A 80 31.83 -34.14 27.24
C LEU A 80 33.00 -35.01 26.81
N PRO A 81 32.96 -36.38 27.03
CA PRO A 81 34.04 -37.28 26.61
C PRO A 81 34.38 -37.12 25.11
N MET A 82 35.68 -37.26 24.78
CA MET A 82 36.15 -37.00 23.40
C MET A 82 35.49 -37.90 22.33
N GLU A 83 35.18 -39.13 22.70
CA GLU A 83 34.58 -40.12 21.80
C GLU A 83 33.05 -40.09 21.78
N SER A 84 32.38 -39.24 22.58
CA SER A 84 30.93 -39.21 22.61
C SER A 84 30.38 -38.46 21.41
N MET A 85 29.61 -39.14 20.60
CA MET A 85 28.83 -38.56 19.53
C MET A 85 27.62 -37.81 20.10
N LEU A 86 27.39 -36.58 19.60
CA LEU A 86 26.19 -35.81 19.93
C LEU A 86 25.16 -35.98 18.83
N SER A 87 23.92 -36.22 19.21
CA SER A 87 22.79 -36.07 18.32
C SER A 87 21.85 -34.99 18.83
N PHE A 88 21.05 -34.39 17.97
CA PHE A 88 20.04 -33.44 18.41
C PHE A 88 18.96 -34.06 19.30
N ARG A 89 18.70 -35.38 19.18
CA ARG A 89 17.79 -36.12 20.05
C ARG A 89 18.31 -36.25 21.47
N ASP A 90 19.62 -36.45 21.60
CA ASP A 90 20.26 -36.66 22.91
C ASP A 90 20.78 -35.36 23.54
N LEU A 91 20.74 -34.25 22.78
CA LEU A 91 21.31 -32.98 23.21
C LEU A 91 20.66 -32.46 24.50
N GLU A 92 19.34 -32.62 24.63
CA GLU A 92 18.60 -32.23 25.84
C GLU A 92 19.08 -33.00 27.06
N ALA A 93 19.14 -34.35 26.98
CA ALA A 93 19.60 -35.22 28.06
C ALA A 93 21.05 -34.87 28.46
N LYS A 94 21.92 -34.61 27.48
CA LYS A 94 23.33 -34.22 27.72
C LYS A 94 23.44 -32.84 28.37
N LEU A 95 22.63 -31.87 27.96
CA LEU A 95 22.62 -30.54 28.58
C LEU A 95 22.09 -30.59 30.01
N LYS A 96 21.06 -31.39 30.30
CA LYS A 96 20.58 -31.63 31.66
C LYS A 96 21.62 -32.31 32.53
N GLN A 97 22.30 -33.38 32.05
CA GLN A 97 23.37 -34.02 32.77
C GLN A 97 24.54 -33.08 33.10
N PHE A 98 24.93 -32.25 32.15
CA PHE A 98 25.97 -31.24 32.36
C PHE A 98 25.57 -30.25 33.46
N GLN A 99 24.32 -29.74 33.40
CA GLN A 99 23.80 -28.77 34.36
C GLN A 99 23.76 -29.33 35.78
N VAL A 100 23.41 -30.58 35.95
CA VAL A 100 23.42 -31.28 37.23
C VAL A 100 24.85 -31.55 37.73
N SER A 101 25.78 -31.88 36.81
CA SER A 101 27.14 -32.26 37.17
C SER A 101 28.06 -31.06 37.49
N CYS A 102 27.82 -29.90 36.87
CA CYS A 102 28.72 -28.73 36.95
C CYS A 102 28.22 -27.61 37.88
N LEU A 103 27.00 -27.70 38.41
CA LEU A 103 26.49 -26.78 39.44
C LEU A 103 26.86 -27.31 40.83
N PRO A 104 27.74 -26.63 41.58
CA PRO A 104 28.06 -27.09 42.96
C PRO A 104 26.83 -26.96 43.83
N ARG A 105 26.42 -28.09 44.42
CA ARG A 105 25.44 -28.13 45.52
C ARG A 105 26.00 -27.35 46.72
N GLY A 106 25.55 -26.12 46.89
CA GLY A 106 25.79 -25.36 48.10
C GLY A 106 26.93 -24.37 48.06
N LYS A 107 26.65 -23.14 47.60
CA LYS A 107 27.06 -21.89 48.27
C LYS A 107 26.30 -20.73 47.60
N LYS A 108 25.40 -20.13 48.35
CA LYS A 108 24.82 -18.80 48.05
C LYS A 108 25.98 -17.79 48.14
N GLN A 109 26.57 -17.44 47.00
CA GLN A 109 27.34 -16.23 46.87
C GLN A 109 26.84 -15.44 45.68
N GLY A 110 26.61 -14.17 45.92
CA GLY A 110 25.83 -13.28 45.11
C GLY A 110 26.29 -13.13 43.66
N GLY A 111 25.33 -13.02 42.76
CA GLY A 111 25.48 -12.28 41.53
C GLY A 111 25.50 -13.02 40.19
N ALA A 112 25.67 -14.34 40.13
CA ALA A 112 25.44 -15.08 38.89
C ALA A 112 24.07 -15.75 38.95
N LYS A 113 23.10 -15.20 38.25
CA LYS A 113 21.82 -15.87 37.97
C LYS A 113 22.16 -17.25 37.38
N ASP A 114 21.57 -18.32 37.92
CA ASP A 114 21.62 -19.66 37.34
C ASP A 114 21.23 -19.59 35.86
N TYR A 115 22.25 -19.68 34.99
CA TYR A 115 22.03 -19.60 33.55
C TYR A 115 21.59 -20.96 33.04
N ASP A 116 20.31 -21.09 32.74
CA ASP A 116 19.75 -22.31 32.15
C ASP A 116 20.01 -22.33 30.63
N ILE A 117 20.95 -23.17 30.22
CA ILE A 117 21.35 -23.36 28.81
C ILE A 117 20.14 -23.86 28.00
N PHE A 118 19.35 -24.78 28.58
CA PHE A 118 18.20 -25.35 27.89
C PHE A 118 17.10 -24.29 27.67
N CYS A 119 16.85 -23.43 28.64
CA CYS A 119 15.92 -22.29 28.45
C CYS A 119 16.40 -21.34 27.34
N SER A 120 17.69 -21.14 27.13
CA SER A 120 18.19 -20.36 25.99
C SER A 120 17.89 -21.03 24.66
N VAL A 121 18.03 -22.36 24.59
CA VAL A 121 17.64 -23.13 23.39
C VAL A 121 16.14 -22.99 23.12
N LEU A 122 15.28 -23.17 24.13
CA LEU A 122 13.82 -23.07 23.99
C LEU A 122 13.33 -21.69 23.51
N ARG A 123 14.03 -20.62 23.89
CA ARG A 123 13.68 -19.24 23.52
C ARG A 123 14.23 -18.81 22.17
N SER A 124 15.32 -19.43 21.72
CA SER A 124 15.97 -19.07 20.46
C SER A 124 15.19 -19.55 19.23
N PHE A 125 15.29 -18.82 18.11
CA PHE A 125 14.70 -19.26 16.85
C PHE A 125 15.32 -20.58 16.35
N ALA A 126 16.64 -20.72 16.43
CA ALA A 126 17.36 -21.94 16.04
C ALA A 126 16.91 -23.15 16.87
N GLY A 127 16.81 -22.98 18.18
CA GLY A 127 16.33 -24.04 19.08
C GLY A 127 14.88 -24.44 18.81
N LYS A 128 13.99 -23.45 18.67
CA LYS A 128 12.61 -23.70 18.30
C LYS A 128 12.48 -24.48 16.99
N ALA A 129 13.21 -24.06 15.95
CA ALA A 129 13.19 -24.74 14.65
C ALA A 129 13.68 -26.20 14.75
N VAL A 130 14.75 -26.47 15.50
CA VAL A 130 15.27 -27.83 15.73
C VAL A 130 14.26 -28.70 16.50
N LEU A 131 13.67 -28.17 17.57
CA LEU A 131 12.66 -28.90 18.36
C LEU A 131 11.41 -29.20 17.52
N VAL A 132 10.95 -28.26 16.70
CA VAL A 132 9.85 -28.50 15.75
C VAL A 132 10.24 -29.58 14.73
N ALA A 133 11.48 -29.60 14.24
CA ALA A 133 11.95 -30.63 13.32
C ALA A 133 11.99 -32.03 13.96
N LEU A 134 12.28 -32.13 15.24
CA LEU A 134 12.28 -33.39 15.99
C LEU A 134 10.86 -33.91 16.25
N THR A 135 9.93 -32.99 16.61
CA THR A 135 8.56 -33.34 17.01
C THR A 135 7.61 -33.42 15.81
N PHE A 136 7.74 -32.48 14.85
CA PHE A 136 6.85 -32.30 13.71
C PHE A 136 7.62 -32.17 12.38
N PRO A 137 8.31 -33.20 11.90
CA PRO A 137 9.19 -33.12 10.73
C PRO A 137 8.45 -32.70 9.46
N MET A 138 7.19 -33.03 9.29
CA MET A 138 6.37 -32.64 8.12
C MET A 138 6.20 -31.12 8.02
N ILE A 139 6.23 -30.40 9.13
CA ILE A 139 6.14 -28.95 9.13
C ILE A 139 7.36 -28.33 8.42
N LEU A 140 8.56 -28.83 8.72
CA LEU A 140 9.81 -28.35 8.07
C LEU A 140 9.92 -28.80 6.60
N GLU A 141 9.36 -29.95 6.28
CA GLU A 141 9.36 -30.50 4.93
C GLU A 141 8.44 -29.72 3.98
N PHE A 142 7.20 -29.46 4.38
CA PHE A 142 6.17 -28.95 3.47
C PHE A 142 5.80 -27.48 3.65
N LEU A 143 5.90 -26.94 4.86
CA LEU A 143 5.44 -25.58 5.15
C LEU A 143 6.21 -24.49 4.40
N PRO A 144 7.55 -24.59 4.19
CA PRO A 144 8.28 -23.59 3.39
C PRO A 144 7.73 -23.45 1.96
N THR A 145 7.18 -24.53 1.40
CA THR A 145 6.54 -24.54 0.08
C THR A 145 5.09 -24.11 0.15
N LEU A 146 4.30 -24.63 1.09
CA LEU A 146 2.87 -24.36 1.20
C LEU A 146 2.59 -22.94 1.69
N LEU A 147 3.30 -22.49 2.74
CA LEU A 147 3.05 -21.22 3.43
C LEU A 147 4.35 -20.42 3.61
N PRO A 148 5.06 -20.05 2.54
CA PRO A 148 6.41 -19.47 2.60
C PRO A 148 6.47 -18.14 3.36
N SER A 149 5.42 -17.34 3.32
CA SER A 149 5.35 -16.05 4.03
C SER A 149 5.12 -16.17 5.53
N HIS A 150 4.57 -17.30 5.98
CA HIS A 150 4.21 -17.54 7.38
C HIS A 150 5.16 -18.51 8.08
N PHE A 151 6.01 -19.22 7.34
CA PHE A 151 6.87 -20.27 7.88
C PHE A 151 7.71 -19.82 9.07
N CYS A 152 8.53 -18.77 8.91
CA CYS A 152 9.39 -18.29 9.98
C CYS A 152 8.60 -17.68 11.15
N SER A 153 7.50 -16.99 10.87
CA SER A 153 6.65 -16.43 11.94
C SER A 153 5.97 -17.50 12.75
N LEU A 154 5.51 -18.58 12.12
CA LEU A 154 4.90 -19.72 12.81
C LEU A 154 5.92 -20.41 13.74
N LEU A 155 7.16 -20.64 13.28
CA LEU A 155 8.22 -21.16 14.13
C LEU A 155 8.54 -20.25 15.33
N ASN A 156 8.50 -18.93 15.15
CA ASN A 156 8.73 -17.97 16.25
C ASN A 156 7.60 -17.95 17.29
N MET A 157 6.35 -18.20 16.86
CA MET A 157 5.19 -18.22 17.76
C MET A 157 5.17 -19.43 18.70
N VAL A 158 6.03 -20.42 18.49
CA VAL A 158 6.08 -21.64 19.31
C VAL A 158 6.50 -21.32 20.73
N HIS A 159 5.72 -21.74 21.70
CA HIS A 159 5.97 -21.60 23.13
C HIS A 159 6.25 -22.97 23.76
N TRP A 160 7.53 -23.24 24.00
CA TRP A 160 7.96 -24.41 24.74
C TRP A 160 8.00 -24.09 26.23
N GLN A 161 7.26 -24.82 27.07
CA GLN A 161 7.27 -24.68 28.51
C GLN A 161 7.88 -25.91 29.15
N ARG A 162 8.74 -25.67 30.14
CA ARG A 162 9.27 -26.70 31.00
C ARG A 162 8.28 -26.93 32.14
N LYS A 163 7.93 -28.18 32.48
CA LYS A 163 7.16 -28.48 33.71
C LYS A 163 8.06 -28.09 34.91
N THR A 164 7.59 -27.16 35.71
CA THR A 164 8.17 -26.85 37.02
C THR A 164 7.76 -27.94 38.01
N GLU A 165 8.70 -28.38 38.83
CA GLU A 165 8.62 -29.51 39.76
C GLU A 165 7.62 -29.40 40.94
N GLU A 166 6.56 -28.58 40.86
CA GLU A 166 5.62 -28.36 41.95
C GLU A 166 4.33 -29.24 41.92
N SER A 167 4.26 -30.26 41.08
CA SER A 167 3.17 -31.25 41.17
C SER A 167 3.75 -32.67 41.27
N SER A 168 3.81 -33.14 42.49
CA SER A 168 4.16 -34.46 42.93
C SER A 168 3.67 -35.61 42.05
N GLY A 169 4.58 -36.52 41.70
CA GLY A 169 4.28 -37.91 41.34
C GLY A 169 4.85 -38.39 40.03
N MET A 170 5.96 -39.09 40.16
CA MET A 170 6.54 -40.12 39.31
C MET A 170 6.23 -40.10 37.80
N ASP A 171 7.32 -40.16 37.07
CA ASP A 171 7.52 -40.57 35.69
C ASP A 171 7.49 -39.48 34.59
N ASP A 172 8.65 -39.43 33.95
CA ASP A 172 8.97 -38.77 32.65
C ASP A 172 8.80 -37.24 32.54
N GLU A 173 9.92 -36.55 32.71
CA GLU A 173 10.15 -35.15 32.34
C GLU A 173 10.13 -34.93 30.80
N GLU A 174 8.99 -35.18 30.14
CA GLU A 174 8.80 -34.77 28.76
C GLU A 174 8.62 -33.25 28.67
N VAL A 175 9.37 -32.60 27.78
CA VAL A 175 9.11 -31.24 27.37
C VAL A 175 7.74 -31.18 26.71
N HIS A 176 6.70 -30.81 27.49
CA HIS A 176 5.34 -30.72 26.95
C HIS A 176 5.25 -29.54 26.01
N CYS A 177 5.15 -29.81 24.74
CA CYS A 177 4.72 -28.84 23.75
C CYS A 177 3.24 -28.55 23.98
N GLN A 178 2.91 -27.42 24.60
CA GLN A 178 1.54 -26.95 24.73
C GLN A 178 1.00 -26.30 23.46
N ASP A 179 1.72 -26.39 22.34
CA ASP A 179 1.33 -25.71 21.10
C ASP A 179 0.30 -26.55 20.34
N LYS A 180 -0.95 -26.44 20.80
CA LYS A 180 -2.13 -27.06 20.16
C LYS A 180 -2.22 -26.73 18.67
N MET A 181 -1.67 -25.58 18.24
CA MET A 181 -1.68 -25.15 16.86
C MET A 181 -0.74 -25.99 15.97
N LEU A 182 0.49 -26.26 16.42
CA LEU A 182 1.45 -27.09 15.64
C LEU A 182 0.99 -28.55 15.58
N THR A 183 0.48 -29.10 16.67
CA THR A 183 -0.11 -30.45 16.71
C THR A 183 -1.22 -30.57 15.68
N LYS A 184 -2.16 -29.61 15.68
CA LYS A 184 -3.27 -29.58 14.72
C LYS A 184 -2.80 -29.36 13.28
N LEU A 185 -1.75 -28.52 13.08
CA LEU A 185 -1.15 -28.32 11.77
C LEU A 185 -0.49 -29.60 11.23
N ASP A 186 0.22 -30.34 12.09
CA ASP A 186 0.84 -31.61 11.73
C ASP A 186 -0.22 -32.69 11.41
N GLU A 187 -1.32 -32.74 12.18
CA GLU A 187 -2.48 -33.58 11.88
C GLU A 187 -3.12 -33.27 10.52
N ILE A 188 -3.28 -31.96 10.21
CA ILE A 188 -3.79 -31.53 8.91
C ILE A 188 -2.84 -31.97 7.79
N LEU A 189 -1.52 -31.80 7.95
CA LEU A 189 -0.53 -32.24 6.95
C LEU A 189 -0.53 -33.76 6.75
N LYS A 190 -0.79 -34.52 7.81
CA LYS A 190 -0.86 -36.01 7.76
C LYS A 190 -2.12 -36.51 7.07
N ASN A 191 -3.28 -35.95 7.42
CA ASN A 191 -4.58 -36.52 7.10
C ASN A 191 -5.32 -35.75 6.00
N GLU A 192 -5.37 -34.42 6.08
CA GLU A 192 -6.21 -33.55 5.24
C GLU A 192 -5.47 -32.30 4.74
N PRO A 193 -4.32 -32.44 4.05
CA PRO A 193 -3.48 -31.30 3.66
C PRO A 193 -4.22 -30.27 2.80
N TRP A 194 -5.29 -30.65 2.09
CA TRP A 194 -6.13 -29.79 1.29
C TRP A 194 -6.77 -28.63 2.09
N LYS A 195 -6.98 -28.78 3.40
CA LYS A 195 -7.54 -27.75 4.28
C LYS A 195 -6.70 -26.47 4.25
N LEU A 196 -5.38 -26.59 4.13
CA LEU A 196 -4.47 -25.44 4.02
C LEU A 196 -4.63 -24.65 2.70
N GLY A 197 -5.32 -25.16 1.71
CA GLY A 197 -5.58 -24.48 0.44
C GLY A 197 -6.73 -23.48 0.49
N PHE A 198 -7.44 -23.37 1.59
CA PHE A 198 -8.59 -22.50 1.77
C PHE A 198 -8.43 -21.63 3.02
N SER A 199 -8.20 -20.33 2.86
CA SER A 199 -7.92 -19.43 3.99
C SER A 199 -9.00 -19.46 5.07
N ARG A 200 -10.27 -19.63 4.68
CA ARG A 200 -11.38 -19.70 5.62
C ARG A 200 -11.39 -20.99 6.46
N ILE A 201 -11.00 -22.10 5.88
CA ILE A 201 -10.84 -23.36 6.60
C ILE A 201 -9.60 -23.27 7.50
N THR A 202 -8.49 -22.77 6.97
CA THR A 202 -7.25 -22.56 7.75
C THR A 202 -7.50 -21.66 8.97
N TYR A 203 -8.30 -20.60 8.80
CA TYR A 203 -8.69 -19.74 9.92
C TYR A 203 -9.53 -20.47 10.96
N ARG A 204 -10.54 -21.22 10.52
CA ARG A 204 -11.41 -22.00 11.40
C ARG A 204 -10.64 -23.06 12.19
N GLU A 205 -9.67 -23.71 11.53
CA GLU A 205 -8.89 -24.81 12.13
C GLU A 205 -7.72 -24.30 12.99
N LEU A 206 -6.99 -23.28 12.56
CA LEU A 206 -5.72 -22.86 13.14
C LEU A 206 -5.75 -21.42 13.69
N ASN A 207 -6.85 -20.69 13.55
CA ASN A 207 -6.98 -19.26 13.86
C ASN A 207 -5.93 -18.37 13.15
N LEU A 208 -5.48 -18.82 11.96
CA LEU A 208 -4.51 -18.08 11.12
C LEU A 208 -5.25 -17.31 10.03
N SER A 209 -5.32 -15.99 10.17
CA SER A 209 -5.95 -15.11 9.19
C SER A 209 -5.12 -15.01 7.91
N TYR A 210 -5.78 -15.01 6.74
CA TYR A 210 -5.15 -14.84 5.40
C TYR A 210 -4.03 -15.82 5.06
N CYS A 211 -4.06 -16.98 5.69
CA CYS A 211 -3.09 -18.04 5.51
C CYS A 211 -3.67 -19.12 4.59
N GLU A 212 -3.15 -19.25 3.37
CA GLU A 212 -3.56 -20.31 2.44
C GLU A 212 -2.43 -20.72 1.49
N ALA A 213 -2.39 -22.01 1.17
CA ALA A 213 -1.50 -22.58 0.17
C ALA A 213 -2.12 -22.46 -1.24
N THR A 214 -1.32 -22.07 -2.24
CA THR A 214 -1.78 -22.03 -3.63
C THR A 214 -1.81 -23.42 -4.25
N TRP A 215 -2.64 -23.62 -5.29
CA TRP A 215 -2.62 -24.88 -6.06
C TRP A 215 -1.21 -25.19 -6.61
N ALA A 216 -0.50 -24.18 -7.09
CA ALA A 216 0.88 -24.33 -7.57
C ALA A 216 1.85 -24.83 -6.47
N ALA A 217 1.63 -24.48 -5.20
CA ALA A 217 2.42 -24.98 -4.08
C ALA A 217 2.15 -26.46 -3.82
N PHE A 218 0.89 -26.88 -3.86
CA PHE A 218 0.54 -28.32 -3.76
C PHE A 218 1.15 -29.16 -4.89
N CYS A 219 1.17 -28.64 -6.12
CA CYS A 219 1.83 -29.30 -7.25
C CYS A 219 3.34 -29.52 -7.06
N GLN A 220 4.00 -28.75 -6.20
CA GLN A 220 5.41 -28.95 -5.84
C GLN A 220 5.59 -30.02 -4.76
N CYS A 221 4.56 -30.34 -3.98
CA CYS A 221 4.55 -31.31 -2.89
C CYS A 221 3.86 -32.62 -3.33
N GLU A 222 4.51 -33.38 -4.23
CA GLU A 222 3.90 -34.60 -4.83
C GLU A 222 3.39 -35.60 -3.80
N HIS A 223 4.12 -35.78 -2.69
CA HIS A 223 3.72 -36.68 -1.62
C HIS A 223 2.39 -36.28 -0.97
N LEU A 224 2.19 -34.99 -0.67
CA LEU A 224 0.93 -34.50 -0.14
C LEU A 224 -0.17 -34.54 -1.22
N LEU A 225 0.17 -34.21 -2.46
CA LEU A 225 -0.78 -34.19 -3.57
C LEU A 225 -1.43 -35.58 -3.79
N ARG A 226 -0.68 -36.67 -3.58
CA ARG A 226 -1.21 -38.04 -3.68
C ARG A 226 -2.23 -38.35 -2.60
N LYS A 227 -2.11 -37.78 -1.41
CA LYS A 227 -3.04 -37.96 -0.29
C LYS A 227 -4.37 -37.23 -0.45
N ILE A 228 -4.42 -36.18 -1.28
CA ILE A 228 -5.61 -35.34 -1.45
C ILE A 228 -6.63 -36.11 -2.32
N PRO A 229 -7.87 -36.34 -1.86
CA PRO A 229 -8.90 -36.98 -2.67
C PRO A 229 -9.28 -36.14 -3.90
N ARG A 230 -9.85 -36.78 -4.92
CA ARG A 230 -10.10 -36.13 -6.23
C ARG A 230 -11.03 -34.92 -6.13
N LEU A 231 -12.09 -35.01 -5.31
CA LEU A 231 -13.04 -33.90 -5.13
C LEU A 231 -12.32 -32.64 -4.60
N GLN A 232 -11.50 -32.79 -3.55
CA GLN A 232 -10.78 -31.67 -2.94
C GLN A 232 -9.68 -31.11 -3.86
N LYS A 233 -9.03 -31.97 -4.69
CA LYS A 233 -8.09 -31.48 -5.74
C LYS A 233 -8.83 -30.61 -6.74
N ASN A 234 -9.96 -31.06 -7.25
CA ASN A 234 -10.78 -30.33 -8.20
C ASN A 234 -11.26 -29.00 -7.58
N ALA A 235 -11.66 -29.02 -6.31
CA ALA A 235 -12.07 -27.82 -5.56
C ALA A 235 -10.93 -26.81 -5.42
N LEU A 236 -9.68 -27.25 -5.16
CA LEU A 236 -8.50 -26.38 -5.12
C LEU A 236 -8.21 -25.71 -6.47
N ILE A 237 -8.31 -26.47 -7.57
CA ILE A 237 -8.12 -25.96 -8.95
C ILE A 237 -9.20 -24.92 -9.26
N LEU A 238 -10.46 -25.21 -8.97
CA LEU A 238 -11.59 -24.33 -9.23
C LEU A 238 -11.49 -23.02 -8.42
N TYR A 239 -11.14 -23.13 -7.15
CA TYR A 239 -10.93 -21.97 -6.26
C TYR A 239 -9.75 -21.11 -6.70
N ASP A 240 -8.63 -21.71 -7.10
CA ASP A 240 -7.48 -20.99 -7.64
C ASP A 240 -7.83 -20.24 -8.93
N GLN A 241 -8.62 -20.87 -9.82
CA GLN A 241 -9.12 -20.23 -11.05
C GLN A 241 -10.07 -19.08 -10.74
N LEU A 242 -11.01 -19.21 -9.79
CA LEU A 242 -11.87 -18.10 -9.36
C LEU A 242 -11.06 -16.93 -8.83
N LYS A 243 -10.08 -17.17 -7.96
CA LYS A 243 -9.17 -16.12 -7.46
C LYS A 243 -8.37 -15.47 -8.58
N LYS A 244 -7.95 -16.23 -9.57
CA LYS A 244 -7.23 -15.74 -10.74
C LYS A 244 -8.11 -14.81 -11.58
N GLN A 245 -9.35 -15.19 -11.86
CA GLN A 245 -10.31 -14.34 -12.58
C GLN A 245 -10.60 -13.04 -11.80
N CYS A 246 -10.90 -13.14 -10.51
CA CYS A 246 -11.09 -11.95 -9.68
C CYS A 246 -9.88 -11.00 -9.71
N ARG A 247 -8.66 -11.55 -9.63
CA ARG A 247 -7.42 -10.75 -9.57
C ARG A 247 -7.03 -10.16 -10.93
N GLU A 248 -7.09 -10.96 -12.01
CA GLU A 248 -6.62 -10.54 -13.34
C GLU A 248 -7.63 -9.65 -14.08
N MET A 249 -8.93 -9.95 -13.94
CA MET A 249 -9.99 -9.24 -14.62
C MET A 249 -10.66 -8.18 -13.76
N GLY A 250 -10.41 -8.20 -12.45
CA GLY A 250 -11.04 -7.30 -11.48
C GLY A 250 -12.50 -7.63 -11.17
N HIS A 251 -12.95 -8.85 -11.47
CA HIS A 251 -14.30 -9.32 -11.17
C HIS A 251 -14.51 -9.52 -9.67
N THR A 252 -15.71 -9.25 -9.14
CA THR A 252 -16.09 -9.61 -7.77
C THR A 252 -16.81 -10.94 -7.71
N TYR A 253 -17.32 -11.42 -8.85
CA TYR A 253 -17.93 -12.73 -9.01
C TYR A 253 -17.61 -13.34 -10.39
N GLU A 254 -17.87 -14.63 -10.54
CA GLU A 254 -17.85 -15.30 -11.84
C GLU A 254 -19.15 -16.11 -12.05
N ASP A 255 -19.55 -16.32 -13.29
CA ASP A 255 -20.62 -17.24 -13.61
C ASP A 255 -20.15 -18.67 -13.45
N GLN A 256 -21.00 -19.56 -12.87
CA GLN A 256 -20.61 -20.95 -12.58
C GLN A 256 -20.29 -21.74 -13.86
N ASP A 257 -21.01 -21.47 -14.96
CA ASP A 257 -20.84 -22.20 -16.22
C ASP A 257 -19.55 -21.73 -16.92
N GLU A 258 -19.26 -20.42 -16.90
CA GLU A 258 -17.99 -19.87 -17.38
C GLU A 258 -16.81 -20.38 -16.52
N LEU A 259 -16.96 -20.41 -15.19
CA LEU A 259 -15.93 -20.92 -14.28
C LEU A 259 -15.64 -22.41 -14.56
N ALA A 260 -16.67 -23.24 -14.77
CA ALA A 260 -16.51 -24.63 -15.14
C ALA A 260 -15.83 -24.78 -16.53
N HIS A 261 -16.13 -23.89 -17.47
CA HIS A 261 -15.49 -23.89 -18.78
C HIS A 261 -13.98 -23.56 -18.68
N PHE A 262 -13.58 -22.61 -17.82
CA PHE A 262 -12.15 -22.28 -17.62
C PHE A 262 -11.31 -23.46 -17.12
N VAL A 263 -11.91 -24.40 -16.40
CA VAL A 263 -11.24 -25.61 -15.86
C VAL A 263 -11.53 -26.88 -16.66
N SER A 264 -12.15 -26.77 -17.82
CA SER A 264 -12.54 -27.91 -18.68
C SER A 264 -11.38 -28.78 -19.15
N LYS A 265 -10.16 -28.23 -19.15
CA LYS A 265 -8.92 -28.99 -19.45
C LYS A 265 -8.47 -29.90 -18.30
N ASP A 266 -8.84 -29.54 -17.06
CA ASP A 266 -8.41 -30.21 -15.84
C ASP A 266 -9.45 -31.18 -15.30
N MET A 267 -10.76 -30.91 -15.54
CA MET A 267 -11.87 -31.72 -15.06
C MET A 267 -13.13 -31.58 -15.92
N SER A 268 -14.05 -32.57 -15.86
CA SER A 268 -15.36 -32.46 -16.49
C SER A 268 -16.25 -31.44 -15.79
N ILE A 269 -17.27 -30.94 -16.51
CA ILE A 269 -18.25 -29.98 -15.99
C ILE A 269 -18.96 -30.50 -14.75
N GLU A 270 -19.32 -31.78 -14.74
CA GLU A 270 -19.96 -32.43 -13.58
C GLU A 270 -19.09 -32.40 -12.33
N HIS A 271 -17.80 -32.72 -12.49
CA HIS A 271 -16.84 -32.65 -11.38
C HIS A 271 -16.62 -31.21 -10.92
N ALA A 272 -16.65 -30.21 -11.83
CA ALA A 272 -16.56 -28.81 -11.46
C ALA A 272 -17.78 -28.37 -10.61
N TRP A 273 -19.00 -28.82 -10.97
CA TRP A 273 -20.19 -28.52 -10.18
C TRP A 273 -20.20 -29.21 -8.81
N GLN A 274 -19.78 -30.50 -8.73
CA GLN A 274 -19.60 -31.19 -7.45
C GLN A 274 -18.59 -30.46 -6.56
N SER A 275 -17.48 -30.02 -7.14
CA SER A 275 -16.46 -29.23 -6.44
C SER A 275 -16.96 -27.87 -5.98
N LEU A 276 -17.82 -27.21 -6.78
CA LEU A 276 -18.46 -25.96 -6.42
C LEU A 276 -19.43 -26.12 -5.24
N GLU A 277 -20.23 -27.20 -5.23
CA GLU A 277 -21.13 -27.50 -4.10
C GLU A 277 -20.32 -27.79 -2.83
N PHE A 278 -19.25 -28.55 -2.92
CA PHE A 278 -18.31 -28.76 -1.80
C PHE A 278 -17.74 -27.42 -1.27
N LEU A 279 -17.28 -26.51 -2.15
CA LEU A 279 -16.74 -25.20 -1.73
C LEU A 279 -17.81 -24.34 -1.04
N LYS A 280 -19.06 -24.39 -1.51
CA LYS A 280 -20.20 -23.70 -0.90
C LYS A 280 -20.51 -24.28 0.49
N ASP A 281 -20.59 -25.63 0.63
CA ASP A 281 -20.87 -26.31 1.90
C ASP A 281 -19.80 -26.04 2.95
N GLN A 282 -18.54 -25.91 2.52
CA GLN A 282 -17.42 -25.47 3.37
C GLN A 282 -17.39 -23.96 3.63
N ASN A 283 -18.35 -23.19 3.09
CA ASN A 283 -18.38 -21.73 3.15
C ASN A 283 -17.13 -21.03 2.58
N VAL A 284 -16.39 -21.69 1.69
CA VAL A 284 -15.21 -21.12 1.02
C VAL A 284 -15.63 -20.13 -0.07
N VAL A 285 -16.77 -20.38 -0.72
CA VAL A 285 -17.41 -19.49 -1.69
C VAL A 285 -18.85 -19.20 -1.31
N ILE A 286 -19.39 -18.07 -1.79
CA ILE A 286 -20.82 -17.77 -1.74
C ILE A 286 -21.39 -18.01 -3.13
N ARG A 287 -22.54 -18.68 -3.22
CA ARG A 287 -23.24 -18.92 -4.47
C ARG A 287 -24.63 -18.30 -4.40
N GLU A 288 -24.90 -17.36 -5.29
CA GLU A 288 -26.23 -16.76 -5.52
C GLU A 288 -26.73 -17.16 -6.90
N LYS A 289 -27.68 -18.06 -6.98
CA LYS A 289 -28.16 -18.63 -8.26
C LYS A 289 -26.98 -19.24 -9.02
N LYS A 290 -26.57 -18.64 -10.15
CA LYS A 290 -25.43 -19.02 -10.99
C LYS A 290 -24.14 -18.23 -10.71
N LEU A 291 -24.18 -17.26 -9.80
CA LEU A 291 -23.05 -16.38 -9.52
C LEU A 291 -22.24 -16.92 -8.35
N VAL A 292 -20.93 -16.99 -8.52
CA VAL A 292 -19.97 -17.52 -7.53
C VAL A 292 -19.06 -16.38 -7.07
N PHE A 293 -19.02 -16.14 -5.78
CA PHE A 293 -18.29 -15.05 -5.14
C PHE A 293 -17.22 -15.55 -4.19
N LEU A 294 -16.14 -14.79 -4.08
CA LEU A 294 -15.28 -14.85 -2.90
C LEU A 294 -15.99 -14.13 -1.74
N PRO A 295 -16.11 -14.74 -0.53
CA PRO A 295 -16.94 -14.19 0.55
C PRO A 295 -16.58 -12.77 0.98
N HIS A 296 -15.30 -12.43 1.01
CA HIS A 296 -14.85 -11.08 1.39
C HIS A 296 -15.26 -10.02 0.34
N LEU A 297 -15.27 -10.34 -0.95
CA LEU A 297 -15.69 -9.41 -2.01
C LEU A 297 -17.20 -9.19 -1.97
N HIS A 298 -17.98 -10.27 -1.86
CA HIS A 298 -19.42 -10.22 -1.71
C HIS A 298 -19.84 -9.38 -0.51
N LYS A 299 -19.23 -9.65 0.66
CA LYS A 299 -19.49 -8.92 1.89
C LYS A 299 -19.16 -7.44 1.73
N SER A 300 -18.00 -7.10 1.15
CA SER A 300 -17.58 -5.72 0.98
C SER A 300 -18.53 -4.91 0.10
N GLU A 301 -19.02 -5.47 -1.01
CA GLU A 301 -20.01 -4.80 -1.86
C GLU A 301 -21.34 -4.61 -1.13
N LYS A 302 -21.76 -5.61 -0.35
CA LYS A 302 -23.00 -5.55 0.44
C LYS A 302 -22.89 -4.53 1.58
N ASP A 303 -21.76 -4.52 2.33
CA ASP A 303 -21.54 -3.58 3.43
C ASP A 303 -21.55 -2.12 2.93
N ILE A 304 -20.91 -1.82 1.78
CA ILE A 304 -20.99 -0.49 1.16
C ILE A 304 -22.44 -0.11 0.86
N ALA A 305 -23.18 -1.02 0.26
CA ALA A 305 -24.57 -0.78 -0.10
C ALA A 305 -25.46 -0.54 1.13
N THR A 306 -25.25 -1.31 2.19
CA THR A 306 -25.97 -1.15 3.46
C THR A 306 -25.63 0.19 4.12
N CYS A 307 -24.35 0.53 4.29
CA CYS A 307 -23.96 1.81 4.89
C CYS A 307 -24.48 3.02 4.11
N ILE A 308 -24.48 2.97 2.78
CA ILE A 308 -25.06 4.03 1.95
C ILE A 308 -26.59 4.06 2.10
N GLY A 309 -27.26 2.92 2.13
CA GLY A 309 -28.69 2.80 2.38
C GLY A 309 -29.09 3.40 3.74
N ASP A 310 -28.32 3.11 4.79
CA ASP A 310 -28.57 3.65 6.14
C ASP A 310 -28.43 5.17 6.20
N LEU A 311 -27.38 5.74 5.53
CA LEU A 311 -27.21 7.19 5.43
C LEU A 311 -28.37 7.86 4.67
N LEU A 312 -28.91 7.20 3.64
CA LEU A 312 -30.04 7.72 2.86
C LEU A 312 -31.39 7.59 3.58
N SER A 313 -31.52 6.61 4.48
CA SER A 313 -32.77 6.36 5.24
C SER A 313 -33.00 7.36 6.37
N ASN A 314 -31.91 7.84 6.97
CA ASN A 314 -31.93 8.78 8.08
C ASN A 314 -31.23 10.10 7.69
N PRO A 315 -31.86 10.92 6.82
CA PRO A 315 -31.24 12.17 6.36
C PRO A 315 -31.22 13.20 7.49
N SER A 316 -30.17 13.17 8.29
CA SER A 316 -29.87 14.19 9.30
C SER A 316 -29.00 15.33 8.75
N TRP A 317 -28.79 15.35 7.43
CA TRP A 317 -27.90 16.28 6.77
C TRP A 317 -28.68 17.34 5.98
N GLN A 318 -28.51 18.58 6.33
CA GLN A 318 -28.95 19.74 5.56
C GLN A 318 -28.08 20.94 5.95
N LEU A 319 -27.53 21.65 5.00
CA LEU A 319 -26.80 22.89 5.18
C LEU A 319 -27.54 24.01 4.44
N ASP A 320 -27.88 25.08 5.15
CA ASP A 320 -28.49 26.27 4.58
C ASP A 320 -27.40 27.33 4.33
N VAL A 321 -26.87 27.34 3.11
CA VAL A 321 -25.80 28.25 2.68
C VAL A 321 -26.04 28.74 1.25
N ASP A 322 -25.71 30.00 0.99
CA ASP A 322 -25.74 30.57 -0.36
C ASP A 322 -24.54 30.07 -1.19
N VAL A 323 -24.79 29.04 -1.94
CA VAL A 323 -23.79 28.35 -2.79
C VAL A 323 -23.15 29.29 -3.83
N ARG A 324 -23.97 30.18 -4.41
CA ARG A 324 -23.47 31.11 -5.45
C ARG A 324 -22.55 32.16 -4.87
N LYS A 325 -22.84 32.64 -3.67
CA LYS A 325 -21.98 33.59 -2.95
C LYS A 325 -20.62 32.96 -2.64
N ILE A 326 -20.60 31.70 -2.16
CA ILE A 326 -19.35 30.98 -1.85
C ILE A 326 -18.47 30.79 -3.10
N LEU A 327 -19.05 30.43 -4.23
CA LEU A 327 -18.30 30.25 -5.49
C LEU A 327 -17.77 31.57 -6.03
N ASN A 328 -18.56 32.65 -6.01
CA ASN A 328 -18.16 33.98 -6.46
C ASN A 328 -16.99 34.51 -5.62
N ILE A 329 -17.02 34.38 -4.30
CA ILE A 329 -15.91 34.80 -3.40
C ILE A 329 -14.64 34.02 -3.75
N SER A 330 -14.76 32.74 -4.05
CA SER A 330 -13.63 31.89 -4.41
C SER A 330 -12.99 32.29 -5.75
N GLU A 331 -13.79 32.71 -6.73
CA GLU A 331 -13.27 33.18 -8.03
C GLU A 331 -12.59 34.53 -7.91
N MET A 332 -13.17 35.47 -7.20
CA MET A 332 -12.54 36.79 -6.94
C MET A 332 -11.20 36.66 -6.21
N THR A 333 -11.13 35.70 -5.26
CA THR A 333 -9.87 35.47 -4.51
C THR A 333 -8.79 34.87 -5.41
N ARG A 334 -9.14 34.04 -6.38
CA ARG A 334 -8.20 33.46 -7.36
C ARG A 334 -7.68 34.54 -8.31
N GLU A 335 -8.54 35.35 -8.86
CA GLU A 335 -8.15 36.45 -9.76
C GLU A 335 -7.19 37.43 -9.08
N MET A 336 -7.40 37.71 -7.78
CA MET A 336 -6.47 38.57 -7.00
C MET A 336 -5.11 37.90 -6.77
N VAL A 337 -5.04 36.58 -6.59
CA VAL A 337 -3.77 35.85 -6.40
C VAL A 337 -3.01 35.72 -7.73
N ASP A 338 -3.71 35.44 -8.83
CA ASP A 338 -3.11 35.32 -10.16
C ASP A 338 -2.61 36.67 -10.68
N ASN A 339 -3.29 37.78 -10.37
CA ASN A 339 -2.83 39.13 -10.67
C ASN A 339 -1.62 39.52 -9.83
N LYS A 340 -1.51 39.11 -8.56
CA LYS A 340 -0.30 39.36 -7.75
C LYS A 340 0.91 38.56 -8.24
N THR A 341 0.72 37.35 -8.70
CA THR A 341 1.80 36.50 -9.26
C THR A 341 2.29 37.02 -10.63
N SER A 342 1.42 37.61 -11.44
CA SER A 342 1.81 38.21 -12.71
C SER A 342 2.57 39.55 -12.53
N VAL A 343 2.24 40.32 -11.49
CA VAL A 343 2.94 41.59 -11.17
C VAL A 343 4.33 41.34 -10.57
N THR A 344 4.52 40.28 -9.77
CA THR A 344 5.82 39.89 -9.21
C THR A 344 6.79 39.31 -10.25
N GLN A 345 6.29 38.70 -11.33
CA GLN A 345 7.13 38.20 -12.42
C GLN A 345 7.55 39.30 -13.42
N ALA A 346 6.88 40.46 -13.41
CA ALA A 346 7.21 41.60 -14.26
C ALA A 346 8.26 42.54 -13.64
N HIS A 347 8.61 42.40 -12.35
CA HIS A 347 9.56 43.25 -11.64
C HIS A 347 10.97 42.65 -11.45
N GLU A 348 11.25 41.45 -11.98
CA GLU A 348 12.59 40.84 -11.90
C GLU A 348 13.46 40.98 -13.15
N MET A 349 13.08 41.87 -14.09
CA MET A 349 13.93 42.18 -15.23
C MET A 349 14.01 43.72 -15.42
N ASP A 350 14.71 44.41 -14.53
CA ASP A 350 15.42 45.66 -14.87
C ASP A 350 16.28 46.07 -13.68
N HIS A 351 17.59 45.90 -13.83
CA HIS A 351 18.59 46.68 -13.10
C HIS A 351 18.89 47.94 -13.90
N PRO A 352 18.96 49.12 -13.25
CA PRO A 352 20.05 50.00 -13.52
C PRO A 352 20.72 50.60 -12.26
N GLU A 353 21.95 50.90 -12.49
CA GLU A 353 23.03 51.45 -11.67
C GLU A 353 22.72 52.70 -10.83
N GLU A 354 23.53 52.83 -9.78
CA GLU A 354 23.75 53.87 -8.80
C GLU A 354 23.60 55.30 -9.29
N ASN A 355 23.03 56.16 -8.42
CA ASN A 355 23.69 57.37 -7.88
C ASN A 355 22.79 58.10 -6.87
N SER A 356 23.28 58.30 -5.67
CA SER A 356 22.80 59.26 -4.66
C SER A 356 23.46 60.67 -4.85
N PRO A 357 23.21 61.76 -4.06
CA PRO A 357 22.22 62.01 -3.01
C PRO A 357 21.60 63.46 -3.08
N ASP A 358 20.78 63.70 -2.05
CA ASP A 358 20.54 65.05 -1.38
C ASP A 358 19.12 65.63 -1.37
N SER A 359 18.61 65.61 -0.16
CA SER A 359 17.98 66.65 0.65
C SER A 359 16.71 67.43 0.22
N HIS A 360 15.83 67.50 1.22
CA HIS A 360 14.93 68.59 1.64
C HIS A 360 13.43 68.52 1.37
N ASN A 361 12.73 68.37 2.51
CA ASN A 361 11.52 69.06 3.00
C ASN A 361 10.42 69.55 2.05
N GLY A 362 9.20 69.29 2.43
CA GLY A 362 8.06 70.14 2.10
C GLY A 362 6.69 69.46 2.20
N ALA A 363 5.93 69.95 3.09
CA ALA A 363 4.58 69.61 3.50
C ALA A 363 3.51 69.87 2.40
N ASP A 364 2.36 69.23 2.63
CA ASP A 364 1.02 69.63 2.25
C ASP A 364 0.59 69.71 0.79
N HIS A 365 -0.37 68.87 0.44
CA HIS A 365 -1.69 69.26 -0.04
C HIS A 365 -2.44 68.08 -0.68
N PHE A 366 -3.59 67.78 -0.14
CA PHE A 366 -4.63 67.05 -0.90
C PHE A 366 -5.19 67.90 -2.01
N PRO A 367 -5.60 67.35 -3.15
CA PRO A 367 -6.91 67.66 -3.66
C PRO A 367 -7.76 66.40 -4.01
N GLU A 368 -8.99 66.44 -3.52
CA GLU A 368 -10.14 65.77 -4.10
C GLU A 368 -10.26 66.04 -5.62
N LYS A 369 -10.52 64.95 -6.38
CA LYS A 369 -11.14 65.08 -7.71
C LYS A 369 -12.12 63.97 -7.95
N GLU A 370 -13.36 64.37 -7.93
CA GLU A 370 -14.52 64.10 -8.72
C GLU A 370 -14.65 62.77 -9.48
N ALA A 371 -15.78 62.13 -9.22
CA ALA A 371 -16.38 61.01 -9.92
C ALA A 371 -16.52 61.26 -11.41
N GLY A 372 -15.78 60.54 -12.24
CA GLY A 372 -16.03 60.39 -13.66
C GLY A 372 -16.59 59.00 -13.94
N SER A 373 -17.87 58.92 -14.29
CA SER A 373 -18.53 57.70 -14.74
C SER A 373 -17.87 57.19 -16.01
N MET A 374 -17.16 56.04 -15.92
CA MET A 374 -16.94 55.21 -17.08
C MET A 374 -17.68 53.90 -16.90
N SER A 375 -18.72 53.71 -17.69
CA SER A 375 -19.40 52.44 -17.94
C SER A 375 -18.43 51.51 -18.65
N GLY A 376 -17.63 50.78 -17.88
CA GLY A 376 -16.96 49.57 -18.31
C GLY A 376 -17.85 48.41 -17.98
N THR A 377 -18.40 47.71 -18.97
CA THR A 377 -19.04 46.42 -18.87
C THR A 377 -18.06 45.44 -18.17
N GLN A 378 -18.18 45.34 -16.85
CA GLN A 378 -17.61 44.24 -16.09
C GLN A 378 -18.37 42.99 -16.56
N GLY A 379 -17.73 42.16 -17.37
CA GLY A 379 -18.18 40.82 -17.66
C GLY A 379 -18.31 40.10 -16.32
N LYS A 380 -19.52 39.90 -15.81
CA LYS A 380 -19.81 38.98 -14.71
C LYS A 380 -19.29 37.64 -15.14
N ALA A 381 -18.28 37.15 -14.48
CA ALA A 381 -17.84 35.76 -14.63
C ALA A 381 -19.06 34.85 -14.42
N GLU A 382 -19.43 34.12 -15.45
CA GLU A 382 -20.60 33.26 -15.45
C GLU A 382 -20.26 32.03 -14.63
N VAL A 383 -20.82 31.91 -13.43
CA VAL A 383 -20.57 30.80 -12.51
C VAL A 383 -20.96 29.48 -13.17
N ASP A 384 -20.10 28.50 -13.14
CA ASP A 384 -20.32 27.15 -13.72
C ASP A 384 -21.52 26.47 -13.08
N VAL A 385 -22.55 26.26 -13.90
CA VAL A 385 -23.84 25.66 -13.49
C VAL A 385 -23.65 24.26 -12.92
N ASP A 386 -22.72 23.45 -13.47
CA ASP A 386 -22.44 22.09 -12.96
C ASP A 386 -21.81 22.15 -11.57
N GLN A 387 -20.96 23.14 -11.28
CA GLN A 387 -20.35 23.36 -9.96
C GLN A 387 -21.39 23.81 -8.92
N VAL A 388 -22.28 24.74 -9.31
CA VAL A 388 -23.40 25.17 -8.44
C VAL A 388 -24.28 23.98 -8.08
N LEU A 389 -24.72 23.21 -9.08
CA LEU A 389 -25.53 22.02 -8.86
C LEU A 389 -24.84 20.99 -7.96
N ALA A 390 -23.53 20.78 -8.15
CA ALA A 390 -22.77 19.86 -7.31
C ALA A 390 -22.74 20.32 -5.85
N MET A 391 -22.53 21.62 -5.60
CA MET A 391 -22.49 22.18 -4.26
C MET A 391 -23.87 22.17 -3.59
N GLU A 392 -24.94 22.52 -4.31
CA GLU A 392 -26.33 22.39 -3.84
C GLU A 392 -26.65 20.96 -3.41
N LYS A 393 -26.19 19.96 -4.18
CA LYS A 393 -26.36 18.54 -3.82
C LYS A 393 -25.49 18.10 -2.63
N ILE A 394 -24.32 18.70 -2.44
CA ILE A 394 -23.56 18.48 -1.22
C ILE A 394 -24.33 19.01 -0.01
N CYS A 395 -24.94 20.16 -0.12
CA CYS A 395 -25.67 20.79 0.98
C CYS A 395 -26.99 20.07 1.33
N SER A 396 -27.69 19.54 0.31
CA SER A 396 -29.04 18.96 0.50
C SER A 396 -29.05 17.44 0.74
N ASN A 397 -28.06 16.68 0.27
CA ASN A 397 -28.11 15.20 0.29
C ASN A 397 -27.13 14.59 1.30
N PRO A 398 -27.46 13.49 1.99
CA PRO A 398 -26.51 12.78 2.86
C PRO A 398 -25.41 12.05 2.11
N VAL A 399 -25.62 11.69 0.83
CA VAL A 399 -24.60 11.06 -0.01
C VAL A 399 -24.51 11.83 -1.34
N THR A 400 -23.30 12.20 -1.76
CA THR A 400 -23.07 12.90 -3.02
C THR A 400 -21.85 12.34 -3.74
N ILE A 401 -22.02 11.94 -5.01
CA ILE A 401 -20.95 11.43 -5.85
C ILE A 401 -20.68 12.41 -6.98
N ILE A 402 -19.45 12.93 -7.07
CA ILE A 402 -19.08 13.91 -8.10
C ILE A 402 -18.04 13.28 -9.02
N SER A 403 -18.40 13.11 -10.28
CA SER A 403 -17.50 12.66 -11.33
C SER A 403 -17.16 13.80 -12.28
N GLY A 404 -15.93 13.83 -12.76
CA GLY A 404 -15.50 14.82 -13.75
C GLY A 404 -14.05 14.58 -14.17
N LYS A 405 -13.68 15.11 -15.35
CA LYS A 405 -12.31 15.02 -15.87
C LYS A 405 -11.32 15.75 -14.94
N GLY A 406 -10.03 15.55 -15.14
CA GLY A 406 -9.00 16.39 -14.50
C GLY A 406 -9.25 17.87 -14.84
N GLY A 407 -9.22 18.78 -13.85
CA GLY A 407 -9.40 20.22 -14.05
C GLY A 407 -10.82 20.77 -13.97
N CYS A 408 -11.84 19.94 -13.78
CA CYS A 408 -13.23 20.40 -13.60
C CYS A 408 -13.55 20.98 -12.20
N GLY A 409 -12.56 21.19 -11.34
CA GLY A 409 -12.77 21.84 -10.04
C GLY A 409 -13.35 20.94 -8.93
N LYS A 410 -13.38 19.58 -9.07
CA LYS A 410 -13.96 18.67 -8.08
C LYS A 410 -13.52 18.92 -6.63
N SER A 411 -12.22 18.85 -6.39
CA SER A 411 -11.64 19.07 -5.05
C SER A 411 -11.78 20.53 -4.61
N THR A 412 -11.84 21.47 -5.56
CA THR A 412 -12.00 22.91 -5.30
C THR A 412 -13.38 23.22 -4.73
N ILE A 413 -14.45 22.70 -5.33
CA ILE A 413 -15.84 22.89 -4.83
C ILE A 413 -15.92 22.49 -3.35
N VAL A 414 -15.40 21.32 -3.01
CA VAL A 414 -15.43 20.79 -1.66
C VAL A 414 -14.55 21.62 -0.71
N SER A 415 -13.36 22.03 -1.19
CA SER A 415 -12.48 22.89 -0.38
C SER A 415 -13.12 24.24 -0.08
N CYS A 416 -13.70 24.89 -1.07
CA CYS A 416 -14.36 26.20 -0.91
C CYS A 416 -15.50 26.12 0.13
N LEU A 417 -16.37 25.12 -0.01
CA LEU A 417 -17.51 24.95 0.90
C LEU A 417 -17.04 24.75 2.35
N PHE A 418 -16.18 23.76 2.60
CA PHE A 418 -15.82 23.40 3.97
C PHE A 418 -14.81 24.36 4.60
N CYS A 419 -13.98 25.07 3.81
CA CYS A 419 -13.16 26.15 4.34
C CYS A 419 -14.03 27.33 4.77
N HIS A 420 -15.05 27.70 3.98
CA HIS A 420 -16.00 28.77 4.33
C HIS A 420 -16.79 28.42 5.60
N LEU A 421 -17.33 27.19 5.70
CA LEU A 421 -18.04 26.74 6.89
C LEU A 421 -17.17 26.77 8.15
N LYS A 422 -15.90 26.36 8.03
CA LYS A 422 -14.95 26.40 9.15
C LYS A 422 -14.56 27.82 9.55
N GLN A 423 -14.53 28.75 8.60
CA GLN A 423 -14.31 30.14 8.88
C GLN A 423 -15.48 30.76 9.62
N MET A 424 -16.72 30.47 9.19
CA MET A 424 -17.93 30.88 9.88
C MET A 424 -18.01 30.32 11.32
N GLU A 425 -17.63 29.05 11.52
CA GLU A 425 -17.56 28.45 12.87
C GLU A 425 -16.60 29.22 13.78
N LYS A 426 -15.44 29.61 13.27
CA LYS A 426 -14.48 30.42 14.03
C LYS A 426 -14.97 31.85 14.33
N GLU A 427 -15.65 32.45 13.38
CA GLU A 427 -16.23 33.81 13.53
C GLU A 427 -17.34 33.78 14.62
N VAL A 428 -18.16 32.74 14.65
CA VAL A 428 -19.17 32.52 15.70
C VAL A 428 -18.51 32.23 17.05
N GLU A 429 -17.46 31.40 17.11
CA GLU A 429 -16.71 31.12 18.34
C GLU A 429 -16.01 32.39 18.87
N ALA A 430 -15.49 33.26 18.00
CA ALA A 430 -14.89 34.54 18.38
C ALA A 430 -15.96 35.51 18.91
N ALA A 431 -17.07 35.68 18.19
CA ALA A 431 -18.16 36.52 18.62
C ALA A 431 -18.79 36.05 19.96
N SER A 432 -18.85 34.74 20.20
CA SER A 432 -19.32 34.21 21.51
C SER A 432 -18.36 34.53 22.63
N LYS A 433 -17.02 34.49 22.39
CA LYS A 433 -16.03 34.90 23.40
C LYS A 433 -16.06 36.36 23.70
N ASP A 434 -16.13 37.21 22.64
CA ASP A 434 -16.27 38.65 22.82
C ASP A 434 -17.54 39.00 23.64
N PHE A 435 -18.63 38.22 23.47
CA PHE A 435 -19.86 38.39 24.25
C PHE A 435 -19.74 37.87 25.69
N GLU A 436 -18.97 36.82 25.95
CA GLU A 436 -18.65 36.33 27.29
C GLU A 436 -17.71 37.31 28.03
N ASP A 437 -16.70 37.85 27.34
CA ASP A 437 -15.77 38.84 27.88
C ASP A 437 -16.50 40.18 28.20
N ASP A 438 -17.51 40.59 27.40
CA ASP A 438 -18.34 41.77 27.67
C ASP A 438 -19.33 41.53 28.84
N LEU A 439 -19.76 40.29 29.10
CA LEU A 439 -20.61 39.96 30.25
C LEU A 439 -19.84 39.94 31.55
N ASP A 440 -18.57 39.56 31.58
CA ASP A 440 -17.70 39.61 32.76
C ASP A 440 -17.31 41.05 33.15
N ALA A 441 -17.43 42.02 32.22
CA ALA A 441 -17.18 43.43 32.50
C ALA A 441 -18.37 44.17 33.16
N SER A 442 -19.55 43.55 33.30
CA SER A 442 -20.74 44.14 33.92
C SER A 442 -21.17 43.38 35.15
N GLU A 443 -20.29 43.28 36.17
CA GLU A 443 -20.70 42.89 37.54
C GLU A 443 -21.44 44.03 38.20
N GLU A 444 -22.72 44.21 37.86
CA GLU A 444 -23.70 44.85 38.73
C GLU A 444 -25.12 44.61 38.20
N TRP A 445 -25.71 43.47 38.50
CA TRP A 445 -27.16 43.27 38.61
C TRP A 445 -27.48 41.80 38.93
N ASN A 446 -27.21 41.42 40.15
CA ASN A 446 -27.86 40.26 40.76
C ASN A 446 -29.30 40.61 41.12
N THR A 447 -30.17 39.67 40.82
CA THR A 447 -31.52 39.37 41.23
C THR A 447 -32.54 39.49 40.13
N PHE A 448 -32.88 38.35 39.55
CA PHE A 448 -34.26 37.84 39.47
C PHE A 448 -34.30 36.43 38.90
N ASP A 449 -34.65 35.49 39.76
CA ASP A 449 -35.15 34.17 39.40
C ASP A 449 -36.29 34.30 38.37
N HIS A 450 -36.15 33.69 37.23
CA HIS A 450 -37.28 33.14 36.50
C HIS A 450 -36.81 31.98 35.60
N HIS A 451 -37.22 30.78 36.01
CA HIS A 451 -37.42 29.64 35.10
C HIS A 451 -38.24 30.07 33.89
N LEU A 452 -37.60 30.14 32.76
CA LEU A 452 -38.22 30.00 31.48
C LEU A 452 -37.30 29.14 30.63
N GLU A 453 -37.59 27.84 30.63
CA GLU A 453 -37.06 26.91 29.62
C GLU A 453 -37.51 27.40 28.23
N SER A 454 -36.69 28.18 27.60
CA SER A 454 -36.78 28.46 26.16
C SER A 454 -36.21 27.26 25.39
N GLU A 455 -37.11 26.34 25.00
CA GLU A 455 -36.88 25.37 23.95
C GLU A 455 -36.62 26.08 22.64
N ASN A 456 -35.42 26.58 22.43
CA ASN A 456 -34.89 26.95 21.09
C ASN A 456 -33.37 27.05 21.12
N THR A 457 -32.68 26.01 21.59
CA THR A 457 -31.30 25.81 21.29
C THR A 457 -31.23 24.81 20.13
N TYR A 458 -31.20 25.32 18.92
CA TYR A 458 -30.56 24.61 17.82
C TYR A 458 -29.10 24.41 18.25
N THR A 459 -28.81 23.29 18.88
CA THR A 459 -27.44 22.82 19.09
C THR A 459 -26.83 22.60 17.68
N GLN A 460 -26.14 23.61 17.22
CA GLN A 460 -25.37 23.56 16.01
C GLN A 460 -24.37 22.40 16.21
N ARG A 461 -24.66 21.24 15.61
CA ARG A 461 -23.78 20.06 15.67
C ARG A 461 -22.44 20.49 15.08
N LYS A 462 -21.41 20.50 15.91
CA LYS A 462 -20.05 20.82 15.49
C LYS A 462 -19.65 19.99 14.28
N LEU A 463 -19.34 20.65 13.17
CA LEU A 463 -19.07 20.01 11.89
C LEU A 463 -17.64 19.46 11.87
N ASN A 464 -17.47 18.15 12.00
CA ASN A 464 -16.14 17.52 11.93
C ASN A 464 -15.95 16.80 10.60
N VAL A 465 -15.14 17.42 9.73
CA VAL A 465 -14.91 16.97 8.35
C VAL A 465 -13.62 16.18 8.25
N LEU A 466 -13.70 14.97 7.71
CA LEU A 466 -12.55 14.09 7.45
C LEU A 466 -12.24 14.05 5.95
N PHE A 467 -11.17 14.71 5.55
CA PHE A 467 -10.65 14.67 4.19
C PHE A 467 -9.79 13.43 3.98
N THR A 468 -10.07 12.65 2.93
CA THR A 468 -9.34 11.42 2.65
C THR A 468 -9.02 11.22 1.19
N ALA A 469 -7.94 10.43 0.94
CA ALA A 469 -7.55 9.99 -0.38
C ALA A 469 -6.94 8.57 -0.34
N PRO A 470 -6.88 7.83 -1.46
CA PRO A 470 -6.33 6.48 -1.49
C PRO A 470 -4.80 6.41 -1.35
N THR A 471 -4.09 7.49 -1.70
CA THR A 471 -2.62 7.56 -1.66
C THR A 471 -2.13 8.71 -0.78
N GLY A 472 -0.93 8.57 -0.21
CA GLY A 472 -0.32 9.61 0.61
C GLY A 472 -0.14 10.92 -0.17
N ARG A 473 0.36 10.85 -1.41
CA ARG A 473 0.51 12.03 -2.26
C ARG A 473 -0.82 12.76 -2.53
N ALA A 474 -1.88 12.02 -2.83
CA ALA A 474 -3.20 12.64 -3.04
C ALA A 474 -3.73 13.29 -1.74
N ALA A 475 -3.51 12.65 -0.58
CA ALA A 475 -3.87 13.22 0.72
C ALA A 475 -3.06 14.48 1.04
N SER A 476 -1.75 14.50 0.77
CA SER A 476 -0.89 15.68 0.95
C SER A 476 -1.34 16.85 0.07
N LEU A 477 -1.63 16.59 -1.22
CA LEU A 477 -2.17 17.59 -2.15
C LEU A 477 -3.54 18.13 -1.70
N LEU A 478 -4.38 17.26 -1.18
CA LEU A 478 -5.69 17.64 -0.66
C LEU A 478 -5.55 18.54 0.58
N SER A 479 -4.64 18.17 1.50
CA SER A 479 -4.32 18.98 2.68
C SER A 479 -3.75 20.35 2.32
N GLU A 480 -2.88 20.41 1.32
CA GLU A 480 -2.32 21.68 0.83
C GLU A 480 -3.39 22.60 0.25
N LYS A 481 -4.29 22.06 -0.58
CA LYS A 481 -5.40 22.81 -1.19
C LYS A 481 -6.44 23.28 -0.17
N THR A 482 -6.77 22.42 0.79
CA THR A 482 -7.82 22.71 1.78
C THR A 482 -7.31 23.45 3.01
N LYS A 483 -5.98 23.51 3.21
CA LYS A 483 -5.34 23.95 4.46
C LYS A 483 -5.84 23.20 5.70
N LEU A 484 -6.48 22.03 5.50
CA LEU A 484 -7.01 21.15 6.53
C LEU A 484 -6.28 19.81 6.52
N PRO A 485 -6.17 19.10 7.66
CA PRO A 485 -5.54 17.78 7.69
C PRO A 485 -6.27 16.79 6.77
N ALA A 486 -5.55 16.13 5.90
CA ALA A 486 -6.07 15.05 5.07
C ALA A 486 -5.33 13.74 5.35
N TYR A 487 -6.05 12.63 5.28
CA TYR A 487 -5.56 11.31 5.66
C TYR A 487 -5.72 10.31 4.51
N THR A 488 -4.89 9.27 4.49
CA THR A 488 -5.21 8.13 3.63
C THR A 488 -6.27 7.24 4.28
N LEU A 489 -7.10 6.59 3.47
CA LEU A 489 -8.10 5.63 3.97
C LEU A 489 -7.47 4.54 4.85
N HIS A 490 -6.25 4.10 4.52
CA HIS A 490 -5.49 3.14 5.33
C HIS A 490 -5.10 3.68 6.72
N GLN A 491 -4.83 5.00 6.85
CA GLN A 491 -4.53 5.59 8.16
C GLN A 491 -5.72 5.53 9.12
N ILE A 492 -6.94 5.62 8.60
CA ILE A 492 -8.16 5.49 9.41
C ILE A 492 -8.26 4.06 9.97
N ILE A 493 -8.10 3.06 9.10
CA ILE A 493 -8.14 1.65 9.49
C ILE A 493 -7.04 1.33 10.51
N TYR A 494 -5.82 1.82 10.26
CA TYR A 494 -4.70 1.62 11.18
C TYR A 494 -4.90 2.32 12.53
N SER A 495 -5.40 3.56 12.52
CA SER A 495 -5.71 4.30 13.75
C SER A 495 -6.74 3.55 14.63
N PHE A 496 -7.76 2.96 14.00
CA PHE A 496 -8.75 2.16 14.71
C PHE A 496 -8.14 0.89 15.30
N LYS A 497 -7.32 0.17 14.53
CA LYS A 497 -6.63 -1.04 14.99
C LYS A 497 -5.71 -0.74 16.17
N SER A 498 -4.94 0.35 16.10
CA SER A 498 -4.06 0.78 17.18
C SER A 498 -4.84 1.17 18.44
N TRP A 499 -5.92 1.93 18.27
CA TRP A 499 -6.82 2.30 19.38
C TRP A 499 -7.46 1.08 20.05
N ARG A 500 -7.91 0.09 19.26
CA ARG A 500 -8.49 -1.15 19.79
C ARG A 500 -7.47 -2.02 20.54
N GLN A 501 -6.19 -1.92 20.22
CA GLN A 501 -5.10 -2.62 20.90
C GLN A 501 -4.57 -1.88 22.14
N SER A 502 -4.88 -0.59 22.29
CA SER A 502 -4.61 0.18 23.50
C SER A 502 -5.67 -0.11 24.57
N GLU A 503 -5.43 0.33 25.80
CA GLU A 503 -6.36 0.15 26.93
C GLU A 503 -7.68 0.92 26.79
N GLN A 504 -7.95 1.54 25.64
CA GLN A 504 -9.18 2.28 25.29
C GLN A 504 -9.58 3.36 26.30
N VAL A 505 -8.63 3.93 27.02
CA VAL A 505 -8.86 4.99 28.01
C VAL A 505 -9.41 6.27 27.36
N LEU A 506 -9.04 6.54 26.12
CA LEU A 506 -9.48 7.70 25.33
C LEU A 506 -10.38 7.28 24.17
N PRO A 507 -11.33 8.14 23.76
CA PRO A 507 -12.15 7.86 22.58
C PRO A 507 -11.28 7.79 21.31
N TRP A 508 -11.75 7.03 20.32
CA TRP A 508 -11.04 6.94 19.04
C TRP A 508 -10.91 8.32 18.39
N LYS A 509 -9.74 8.63 17.84
CA LYS A 509 -9.43 9.92 17.21
C LYS A 509 -10.49 10.43 16.23
N PHE A 510 -11.18 9.54 15.51
CA PHE A 510 -12.18 9.89 14.50
C PHE A 510 -13.63 9.65 14.95
N SER A 511 -13.88 9.43 16.25
CA SER A 511 -15.21 9.16 16.79
C SER A 511 -16.22 10.30 16.59
N THR A 512 -15.74 11.54 16.47
CA THR A 512 -16.58 12.74 16.28
C THR A 512 -16.80 13.13 14.83
N VAL A 513 -16.29 12.34 13.86
CA VAL A 513 -16.40 12.64 12.43
C VAL A 513 -17.85 12.57 11.97
N THR A 514 -18.33 13.67 11.36
CA THR A 514 -19.68 13.79 10.80
C THR A 514 -19.71 13.74 9.28
N VAL A 515 -18.63 14.16 8.61
CA VAL A 515 -18.50 14.20 7.15
C VAL A 515 -17.28 13.43 6.69
N LEU A 516 -17.45 12.46 5.78
CA LEU A 516 -16.37 11.78 5.10
C LEU A 516 -16.26 12.25 3.64
N ILE A 517 -15.10 12.74 3.26
CA ILE A 517 -14.76 13.12 1.90
C ILE A 517 -13.69 12.19 1.37
N VAL A 518 -13.96 11.54 0.23
CA VAL A 518 -13.04 10.64 -0.45
C VAL A 518 -12.68 11.21 -1.81
N ASP A 519 -11.48 11.75 -1.95
CA ASP A 519 -10.97 12.22 -3.24
C ASP A 519 -10.26 11.08 -3.99
N GLU A 520 -10.08 11.22 -5.31
CA GLU A 520 -9.51 10.18 -6.20
C GLU A 520 -10.21 8.81 -6.05
N GLY A 521 -11.54 8.80 -5.93
CA GLY A 521 -12.36 7.61 -5.69
C GLY A 521 -12.19 6.48 -6.71
N SER A 522 -11.72 6.77 -7.95
CA SER A 522 -11.42 5.74 -8.95
C SER A 522 -10.34 4.75 -8.51
N LEU A 523 -9.43 5.17 -7.63
CA LEU A 523 -8.35 4.34 -7.09
C LEU A 523 -8.75 3.51 -5.87
N VAL A 524 -9.88 3.82 -5.25
CA VAL A 524 -10.34 3.18 -4.02
C VAL A 524 -10.96 1.83 -4.34
N SER A 525 -10.48 0.77 -3.65
CA SER A 525 -11.07 -0.57 -3.78
C SER A 525 -12.34 -0.73 -2.96
N VAL A 526 -13.23 -1.64 -3.38
CA VAL A 526 -14.45 -1.96 -2.63
C VAL A 526 -14.13 -2.42 -1.20
N LEU A 527 -13.03 -3.16 -1.01
CA LEU A 527 -12.62 -3.65 0.30
C LEU A 527 -12.25 -2.51 1.25
N ILE A 528 -11.45 -1.55 0.79
CA ILE A 528 -10.99 -0.42 1.63
C ILE A 528 -12.15 0.51 1.99
N LEU A 529 -13.01 0.83 1.01
CA LEU A 529 -14.17 1.67 1.28
C LEU A 529 -15.15 1.00 2.24
N SER A 530 -15.44 -0.30 2.06
CA SER A 530 -16.28 -1.09 2.97
C SER A 530 -15.80 -1.01 4.41
N LEU A 531 -14.50 -1.24 4.63
CA LEU A 531 -13.91 -1.17 5.97
C LEU A 531 -14.03 0.22 6.60
N VAL A 532 -13.69 1.27 5.84
CA VAL A 532 -13.74 2.65 6.36
C VAL A 532 -15.17 3.08 6.66
N LEU A 533 -16.13 2.82 5.74
CA LEU A 533 -17.54 3.15 5.96
C LEU A 533 -18.08 2.44 7.20
N ARG A 534 -17.84 1.13 7.32
CA ARG A 534 -18.28 0.37 8.48
C ARG A 534 -17.71 0.93 9.78
N LEU A 535 -16.40 1.21 9.86
CA LEU A 535 -15.78 1.79 11.05
C LEU A 535 -16.38 3.14 11.42
N LEU A 536 -16.64 4.01 10.44
CA LEU A 536 -17.21 5.32 10.73
C LEU A 536 -18.72 5.27 11.05
N CYS A 537 -19.49 4.36 10.43
CA CYS A 537 -20.90 4.17 10.75
C CYS A 537 -21.09 3.54 12.14
N GLU A 538 -20.20 2.62 12.57
CA GLU A 538 -20.30 1.92 13.86
C GLU A 538 -19.67 2.70 15.02
N HIS A 539 -18.60 3.48 14.77
CA HIS A 539 -17.78 4.08 15.83
C HIS A 539 -17.58 5.60 15.70
N ALA A 540 -18.27 6.27 14.77
CA ALA A 540 -18.28 7.72 14.62
C ALA A 540 -19.72 8.24 14.42
N GLN A 541 -19.87 9.53 14.14
CA GLN A 541 -21.17 10.20 13.96
C GLN A 541 -21.42 10.51 12.46
N LEU A 542 -21.05 9.59 11.57
CA LEU A 542 -21.10 9.83 10.14
C LEU A 542 -22.53 10.14 9.65
N ALA A 543 -22.72 11.36 9.13
CA ALA A 543 -23.98 11.84 8.58
C ALA A 543 -23.91 12.17 7.08
N LYS A 544 -22.67 12.36 6.55
CA LYS A 544 -22.42 12.76 5.16
C LYS A 544 -21.27 12.01 4.53
N LEU A 545 -21.51 11.51 3.32
CA LEU A 545 -20.50 10.90 2.45
C LEU A 545 -20.39 11.68 1.14
N ILE A 546 -19.18 12.12 0.79
CA ILE A 546 -18.85 12.73 -0.50
C ILE A 546 -17.74 11.93 -1.16
N ILE A 547 -17.94 11.48 -2.40
CA ILE A 547 -16.92 10.79 -3.18
C ILE A 547 -16.66 11.58 -4.47
N LEU A 548 -15.39 11.94 -4.67
CA LEU A 548 -14.90 12.67 -5.84
C LEU A 548 -14.05 11.75 -6.69
N GLY A 549 -14.15 11.85 -8.03
CA GLY A 549 -13.28 11.08 -8.90
C GLY A 549 -13.62 11.24 -10.39
N ASP A 550 -13.05 10.36 -11.20
CA ASP A 550 -13.31 10.29 -12.64
C ASP A 550 -13.61 8.85 -13.04
N THR A 551 -14.86 8.57 -13.39
CA THR A 551 -15.34 7.23 -13.79
C THR A 551 -14.70 6.71 -15.09
N ARG A 552 -14.06 7.58 -15.87
CA ARG A 552 -13.36 7.23 -17.13
C ARG A 552 -11.91 6.82 -16.90
N GLN A 553 -11.32 7.15 -15.75
CA GLN A 553 -9.97 6.70 -15.39
C GLN A 553 -9.93 5.21 -15.08
N LEU A 554 -8.71 4.68 -15.01
CA LEU A 554 -8.51 3.28 -14.59
C LEU A 554 -9.09 3.06 -13.19
N PRO A 555 -9.86 1.99 -12.98
CA PRO A 555 -10.31 1.61 -11.65
C PRO A 555 -9.16 1.08 -10.77
N SER A 556 -9.43 0.84 -9.49
CA SER A 556 -8.48 0.24 -8.55
C SER A 556 -7.87 -1.05 -9.10
N ILE A 557 -6.65 -1.38 -8.67
CA ILE A 557 -6.00 -2.65 -9.05
C ILE A 557 -6.77 -3.85 -8.50
N ASP A 558 -7.33 -3.70 -7.30
CA ASP A 558 -8.14 -4.73 -6.65
C ASP A 558 -9.47 -4.97 -7.37
N PRO A 559 -10.11 -6.14 -7.15
CA PRO A 559 -11.43 -6.44 -7.69
C PRO A 559 -12.49 -5.40 -7.31
N GLY A 560 -13.49 -5.24 -8.20
CA GLY A 560 -14.58 -4.30 -8.04
C GLY A 560 -14.40 -3.02 -8.86
N ASN A 561 -15.47 -2.24 -8.98
CA ASN A 561 -15.51 -0.97 -9.75
C ASN A 561 -16.23 0.11 -8.95
N MET A 562 -15.76 0.36 -7.75
CA MET A 562 -16.40 1.09 -6.68
C MET A 562 -17.04 2.42 -7.16
N LEU A 563 -16.23 3.34 -7.71
CA LEU A 563 -16.70 4.67 -8.09
C LEU A 563 -17.78 4.62 -9.19
N ALA A 564 -17.54 3.84 -10.25
CA ALA A 564 -18.48 3.77 -11.36
C ALA A 564 -19.79 3.08 -10.96
N ASP A 565 -19.72 2.03 -10.14
CA ASP A 565 -20.90 1.31 -9.67
C ASP A 565 -21.77 2.16 -8.75
N ILE A 566 -21.17 2.92 -7.82
CA ILE A 566 -21.89 3.82 -6.93
C ILE A 566 -22.47 5.00 -7.73
N PHE A 567 -21.68 5.59 -8.64
CA PHE A 567 -22.12 6.71 -9.49
C PHE A 567 -23.34 6.34 -10.30
N GLU A 568 -23.32 5.22 -11.03
CA GLU A 568 -24.45 4.76 -11.85
C GLU A 568 -25.61 4.23 -10.98
N GLY A 569 -25.33 3.60 -9.84
CA GLY A 569 -26.35 3.11 -8.91
C GLY A 569 -27.20 4.23 -8.29
N LEU A 570 -26.59 5.39 -8.05
CA LEU A 570 -27.22 6.54 -7.41
C LEU A 570 -27.70 7.62 -8.39
N LYS A 571 -27.35 7.53 -9.66
CA LYS A 571 -27.65 8.53 -10.70
C LYS A 571 -29.14 8.77 -10.89
N SER A 572 -29.94 7.70 -10.94
CA SER A 572 -31.40 7.77 -11.10
C SER A 572 -32.13 8.48 -9.94
N ARG A 573 -31.51 8.52 -8.77
CA ARG A 573 -32.00 9.20 -7.56
C ARG A 573 -31.47 10.63 -7.41
N GLY A 574 -30.62 11.09 -8.33
CA GLY A 574 -30.09 12.45 -8.33
C GLY A 574 -28.95 12.71 -7.32
N PHE A 575 -28.36 11.65 -6.73
CA PHE A 575 -27.21 11.78 -5.80
C PHE A 575 -25.85 11.84 -6.50
N SER A 576 -25.81 11.64 -7.82
CA SER A 576 -24.60 11.70 -8.64
C SER A 576 -24.63 12.93 -9.55
N VAL A 577 -23.50 13.63 -9.64
CA VAL A 577 -23.30 14.81 -10.51
C VAL A 577 -22.07 14.59 -11.39
N GLU A 578 -22.17 14.96 -12.67
CA GLU A 578 -21.04 14.94 -13.60
C GLU A 578 -20.65 16.37 -13.96
N LEU A 579 -19.44 16.79 -13.59
CA LEU A 579 -18.87 18.08 -14.00
C LEU A 579 -18.30 17.95 -15.40
N ARG A 580 -18.74 18.80 -16.31
CA ARG A 580 -18.41 18.78 -17.74
C ARG A 580 -17.43 19.88 -18.11
N THR A 581 -17.60 21.06 -17.53
CA THR A 581 -16.77 22.24 -17.79
C THR A 581 -15.37 22.05 -17.24
N ASN A 582 -14.36 22.39 -18.03
CA ASN A 582 -12.98 22.31 -17.61
C ASN A 582 -12.42 23.73 -17.39
N HIS A 583 -11.93 24.00 -16.20
CA HIS A 583 -11.34 25.28 -15.81
C HIS A 583 -9.81 25.33 -15.97
N ARG A 584 -9.19 24.31 -16.58
CA ARG A 584 -7.77 24.35 -16.94
C ARG A 584 -7.59 25.05 -18.29
N ALA A 585 -7.16 26.27 -18.24
CA ALA A 585 -6.95 27.09 -19.43
C ALA A 585 -5.71 26.67 -20.26
N GLU A 586 -4.83 25.81 -19.74
CA GLU A 586 -3.48 25.66 -20.31
C GLU A 586 -3.43 24.84 -21.61
N SER A 587 -4.38 23.93 -21.90
CA SER A 587 -4.46 23.25 -23.20
C SER A 587 -5.82 22.61 -23.49
N GLN A 588 -6.65 23.29 -24.30
CA GLN A 588 -7.93 22.75 -24.76
C GLN A 588 -7.77 21.46 -25.56
N LEU A 589 -6.72 21.36 -26.38
CA LEU A 589 -6.47 20.18 -27.22
C LEU A 589 -6.25 18.88 -26.40
N ILE A 590 -5.62 18.96 -25.21
CA ILE A 590 -5.46 17.80 -24.32
C ILE A 590 -6.83 17.31 -23.83
N ILE A 591 -7.74 18.26 -23.52
CA ILE A 591 -9.11 17.96 -23.04
C ILE A 591 -9.95 17.33 -24.16
N ASP A 592 -9.85 17.86 -25.38
CA ASP A 592 -10.56 17.36 -26.54
C ASP A 592 -10.06 15.96 -26.91
N ASN A 593 -8.75 15.74 -26.88
CA ASN A 593 -8.15 14.44 -27.10
C ASN A 593 -8.52 13.43 -26.00
N ALA A 594 -8.57 13.84 -24.73
CA ALA A 594 -9.10 12.99 -23.67
C ALA A 594 -10.55 12.59 -23.94
N SER A 595 -11.38 13.51 -24.45
CA SER A 595 -12.75 13.23 -24.87
C SER A 595 -12.82 12.27 -26.05
N ARG A 596 -11.98 12.45 -27.07
CA ARG A 596 -11.87 11.54 -28.23
C ARG A 596 -11.47 10.13 -27.80
N ILE A 597 -10.41 10.00 -26.96
CA ILE A 597 -9.91 8.73 -26.44
C ILE A 597 -11.00 8.01 -25.62
N SER A 598 -11.73 8.74 -24.76
CA SER A 598 -12.81 8.14 -23.97
C SER A 598 -13.96 7.61 -24.84
N ASN A 599 -14.16 8.20 -26.02
CA ASN A 599 -15.08 7.73 -27.05
C ASN A 599 -14.45 6.74 -28.03
N ARG A 600 -13.21 6.25 -27.73
CA ARG A 600 -12.44 5.31 -28.57
C ARG A 600 -12.16 5.84 -29.98
N LYS A 601 -12.10 7.15 -30.13
CA LYS A 601 -11.68 7.83 -31.36
C LYS A 601 -10.18 8.13 -31.26
N PHE A 602 -9.48 7.99 -32.39
CA PHE A 602 -8.06 8.30 -32.45
C PHE A 602 -7.85 9.79 -32.14
N PRO A 603 -6.83 10.14 -31.32
CA PRO A 603 -6.56 11.53 -30.95
C PRO A 603 -6.03 12.32 -32.15
N GLU A 604 -6.20 13.63 -32.13
CA GLU A 604 -5.63 14.59 -33.05
C GLU A 604 -4.33 15.14 -32.46
N PHE A 605 -3.31 15.26 -33.32
CA PHE A 605 -1.99 15.74 -32.90
C PHE A 605 -1.72 17.10 -33.56
N ASP A 606 -1.17 18.02 -32.77
CA ASP A 606 -0.64 19.29 -33.31
C ASP A 606 0.50 19.06 -34.28
N GLU A 607 1.28 18.00 -34.01
CA GLU A 607 2.45 17.63 -34.77
C GLU A 607 2.73 16.13 -34.67
N VAL A 608 3.21 15.55 -35.77
CA VAL A 608 3.63 14.15 -35.85
C VAL A 608 5.08 14.10 -36.31
N LEU A 609 5.96 13.69 -35.42
CA LEU A 609 7.39 13.53 -35.68
C LEU A 609 7.70 12.05 -35.91
N LYS A 610 8.41 11.75 -36.98
CA LYS A 610 8.84 10.38 -37.30
C LYS A 610 10.29 10.19 -36.83
N VAL A 611 10.55 9.07 -36.16
CA VAL A 611 11.90 8.66 -35.82
C VAL A 611 12.48 7.99 -37.08
N SER A 612 13.35 8.70 -37.78
CA SER A 612 14.12 8.17 -38.90
C SER A 612 15.34 7.39 -38.37
N GLY A 613 15.78 6.30 -39.06
CA GLY A 613 16.84 5.40 -38.57
C GLY A 613 18.16 6.10 -38.23
N TRP A 614 19.13 5.36 -37.79
CA TRP A 614 20.37 5.63 -37.04
C TRP A 614 21.17 6.92 -37.34
N ASN A 615 20.93 7.66 -38.43
CA ASN A 615 21.75 8.81 -38.87
C ASN A 615 20.98 10.11 -39.14
N GLN A 616 19.69 10.19 -38.92
CA GLN A 616 18.93 11.43 -39.06
C GLN A 616 18.52 12.00 -37.72
N GLU A 617 18.93 13.23 -37.42
CA GLU A 617 18.43 13.96 -36.27
C GLU A 617 16.92 14.14 -36.38
N MET A 618 16.20 13.70 -35.34
CA MET A 618 14.77 13.91 -35.22
C MET A 618 14.49 15.42 -35.15
N THR A 619 13.61 15.93 -36.01
CA THR A 619 13.14 17.31 -35.92
C THR A 619 12.43 17.52 -34.58
N MET A 620 12.71 18.65 -33.90
CA MET A 620 12.07 18.92 -32.63
C MET A 620 10.76 19.70 -32.83
N PRO A 621 9.74 19.44 -31.99
CA PRO A 621 8.49 20.14 -32.09
C PRO A 621 8.67 21.61 -31.70
N SER A 622 7.84 22.46 -32.29
CA SER A 622 7.78 23.87 -31.90
C SER A 622 7.32 24.01 -30.44
N PRO A 623 7.86 24.99 -29.67
CA PRO A 623 7.43 25.23 -28.29
C PRO A 623 5.92 25.50 -28.11
N GLU A 624 5.25 25.93 -29.18
CA GLU A 624 3.81 26.21 -29.17
C GLU A 624 2.94 24.96 -29.23
N LYS A 625 3.50 23.82 -29.71
CA LYS A 625 2.77 22.57 -29.88
C LYS A 625 2.51 21.88 -28.53
N LYS A 626 1.29 21.42 -28.28
CA LYS A 626 0.83 20.93 -26.99
C LYS A 626 0.56 19.42 -26.95
N PHE A 627 0.14 18.83 -28.07
CA PHE A 627 -0.17 17.39 -28.15
C PHE A 627 0.51 16.74 -29.34
N ILE A 628 1.66 16.08 -29.09
CA ILE A 628 2.63 15.68 -30.11
C ILE A 628 2.74 14.15 -30.17
N LEU A 629 2.71 13.58 -31.38
CA LEU A 629 3.00 12.17 -31.60
C LEU A 629 4.46 11.99 -32.08
N ILE A 630 5.21 11.17 -31.40
CA ILE A 630 6.50 10.65 -31.84
C ILE A 630 6.27 9.25 -32.38
N ALA A 631 6.14 9.17 -33.69
CA ALA A 631 5.83 7.94 -34.39
C ALA A 631 7.10 7.09 -34.54
N LEU A 632 7.13 5.94 -33.87
CA LEU A 632 8.18 4.93 -33.98
C LEU A 632 7.93 4.08 -35.23
N PRO A 633 9.00 3.65 -35.96
CA PRO A 633 8.85 2.72 -37.07
C PRO A 633 8.38 1.35 -36.61
N ALA A 634 7.59 0.67 -37.42
CA ALA A 634 7.03 -0.64 -37.12
C ALA A 634 8.14 -1.69 -36.94
N GLY A 635 8.02 -2.52 -35.88
CA GLY A 635 8.96 -3.61 -35.60
C GLY A 635 10.33 -3.20 -35.10
N GLY A 636 10.55 -1.94 -34.81
CA GLY A 636 11.87 -1.37 -34.50
C GLY A 636 12.26 -1.44 -33.02
N GLY A 637 11.96 -2.48 -32.29
CA GLY A 637 12.51 -2.83 -31.00
C GLY A 637 12.75 -1.70 -29.98
N CYS A 638 13.64 -1.97 -29.01
CA CYS A 638 13.99 -1.07 -27.92
C CYS A 638 14.83 0.15 -28.36
N ASP A 639 15.58 0.01 -29.48
CA ASP A 639 16.55 0.99 -29.94
C ASP A 639 15.89 2.28 -30.44
N ASN A 640 14.77 2.16 -31.16
CA ASN A 640 14.02 3.31 -31.66
C ASN A 640 13.40 4.11 -30.48
N LEU A 641 12.91 3.42 -29.46
CA LEU A 641 12.42 4.07 -28.25
C LEU A 641 13.57 4.82 -27.53
N GLN A 642 14.74 4.21 -27.43
CA GLN A 642 15.90 4.82 -26.81
C GLN A 642 16.35 6.07 -27.58
N THR A 643 16.37 6.01 -28.91
CA THR A 643 16.71 7.14 -29.80
C THR A 643 15.72 8.30 -29.62
N ALA A 644 14.41 8.00 -29.62
CA ALA A 644 13.37 9.00 -29.41
C ALA A 644 13.50 9.71 -28.06
N ILE A 645 13.73 8.95 -26.98
CA ILE A 645 13.88 9.51 -25.63
C ILE A 645 15.15 10.36 -25.54
N LYS A 646 16.28 9.90 -26.05
CA LYS A 646 17.54 10.66 -26.04
C LYS A 646 17.41 11.99 -26.82
N ALA A 647 16.72 11.97 -27.94
CA ALA A 647 16.46 13.18 -28.74
C ALA A 647 15.57 14.16 -27.96
N LEU A 648 14.48 13.69 -27.35
CA LEU A 648 13.58 14.51 -26.55
C LEU A 648 14.29 15.11 -25.33
N LEU A 649 15.11 14.34 -24.61
CA LEU A 649 15.85 14.85 -23.45
C LEU A 649 16.82 15.96 -23.82
N LYS A 650 17.41 15.93 -25.04
CA LYS A 650 18.35 16.98 -25.48
C LYS A 650 17.70 18.31 -25.82
N LYS A 651 16.55 18.30 -26.50
CA LYS A 651 15.96 19.50 -27.13
C LYS A 651 14.42 19.55 -27.04
N GLY A 652 13.76 18.62 -26.32
CA GLY A 652 12.30 18.57 -26.26
C GLY A 652 11.73 19.68 -25.36
N PRO A 653 10.89 20.60 -25.89
CA PRO A 653 10.31 21.68 -25.10
C PRO A 653 9.56 21.16 -23.86
N GLY A 654 9.85 21.74 -22.68
CA GLY A 654 9.23 21.39 -21.40
C GLY A 654 9.82 20.15 -20.72
N LEU A 655 10.98 19.65 -21.20
CA LEU A 655 11.76 18.57 -20.58
C LEU A 655 13.09 19.07 -20.00
N GLU A 656 13.35 20.36 -20.10
CA GLU A 656 14.56 21.02 -19.58
C GLU A 656 14.64 20.88 -18.06
N ASP A 657 13.48 21.00 -17.40
CA ASP A 657 13.34 20.86 -15.94
C ASP A 657 12.62 19.54 -15.59
N ALA A 658 13.37 18.63 -14.98
CA ALA A 658 12.83 17.37 -14.49
C ALA A 658 11.77 17.53 -13.38
N LYS A 659 11.69 18.72 -12.71
CA LYS A 659 10.70 19.03 -11.69
C LYS A 659 9.30 19.22 -12.29
N GLN A 660 9.23 19.67 -13.52
CA GLN A 660 7.98 20.00 -14.23
C GLN A 660 7.59 18.98 -15.29
N SER A 661 8.34 17.89 -15.42
CA SER A 661 8.11 16.85 -16.41
C SER A 661 8.06 15.45 -15.83
N GLN A 662 7.28 14.56 -16.46
CA GLN A 662 7.15 13.16 -16.04
C GLN A 662 7.00 12.23 -17.24
N PHE A 663 7.81 11.18 -17.24
CA PHE A 663 7.61 10.06 -18.15
C PHE A 663 6.65 9.04 -17.55
N ILE A 664 5.72 8.56 -18.36
CA ILE A 664 4.73 7.55 -17.99
C ILE A 664 4.81 6.42 -19.00
N ALA A 665 4.92 5.17 -18.55
CA ALA A 665 4.92 4.02 -19.44
C ALA A 665 3.94 2.94 -18.96
N PHE A 666 3.50 2.10 -19.89
CA PHE A 666 2.64 0.96 -19.57
C PHE A 666 3.42 -0.16 -18.92
N ARG A 667 4.63 -0.48 -19.42
CA ARG A 667 5.46 -1.57 -18.92
C ARG A 667 6.57 -1.09 -17.99
N ARG A 668 6.89 -1.90 -16.98
CA ARG A 668 8.00 -1.62 -16.06
C ARG A 668 9.37 -1.66 -16.74
N GLN A 669 9.53 -2.48 -17.77
CA GLN A 669 10.77 -2.54 -18.54
C GLN A 669 11.06 -1.19 -19.23
N ASP A 670 10.03 -0.58 -19.83
CA ASP A 670 10.14 0.75 -20.44
C ASP A 670 10.47 1.82 -19.38
N CYS A 671 9.83 1.76 -18.20
CA CYS A 671 10.19 2.65 -17.08
C CYS A 671 11.66 2.51 -16.66
N ASN A 672 12.19 1.28 -16.59
CA ASN A 672 13.58 1.07 -16.20
C ASN A 672 14.54 1.66 -17.24
N LEU A 673 14.27 1.45 -18.54
CA LEU A 673 15.05 2.03 -19.62
C LEU A 673 15.03 3.57 -19.56
N ILE A 674 13.85 4.15 -19.40
CA ILE A 674 13.70 5.61 -19.35
C ILE A 674 14.42 6.18 -18.12
N ASN A 675 14.30 5.53 -16.96
CA ASN A 675 15.02 5.96 -15.76
C ASN A 675 16.53 5.92 -15.94
N GLU A 676 17.08 4.92 -16.68
CA GLU A 676 18.50 4.86 -17.00
C GLU A 676 18.93 6.03 -17.88
N LEU A 677 18.16 6.33 -18.94
CA LEU A 677 18.45 7.44 -19.86
C LEU A 677 18.33 8.80 -19.17
N CYS A 678 17.31 8.99 -18.34
CA CYS A 678 17.12 10.23 -17.58
C CYS A 678 18.20 10.41 -16.51
N CYS A 679 18.59 9.35 -15.80
CA CYS A 679 19.67 9.38 -14.83
C CYS A 679 21.00 9.82 -15.48
N GLN A 680 21.29 9.26 -16.65
CA GLN A 680 22.48 9.66 -17.43
C GLN A 680 22.39 11.10 -17.93
N HIS A 681 21.19 11.59 -18.28
CA HIS A 681 21.01 12.95 -18.81
C HIS A 681 21.03 14.03 -17.72
N TYR A 682 20.22 13.83 -16.64
CA TYR A 682 20.03 14.86 -15.59
C TYR A 682 21.07 14.79 -14.47
N SER A 683 21.55 13.60 -14.13
CA SER A 683 22.44 13.37 -12.97
C SER A 683 23.80 12.77 -13.37
N ASN A 684 24.05 12.57 -14.65
CA ASN A 684 25.34 12.10 -15.25
C ASN A 684 25.91 10.83 -14.57
N HIS A 685 25.05 9.87 -14.25
CA HIS A 685 25.51 8.57 -13.75
C HIS A 685 24.55 7.42 -14.15
N VAL A 686 24.97 6.16 -13.92
CA VAL A 686 24.17 4.97 -14.17
C VAL A 686 23.28 4.67 -12.96
N THR A 687 22.09 4.12 -13.17
CA THR A 687 21.14 3.81 -12.10
C THR A 687 21.60 2.67 -11.18
N ARG A 688 22.56 1.83 -11.62
CA ARG A 688 23.02 0.64 -10.89
C ARG A 688 24.52 0.49 -10.92
N ASP A 689 25.07 -0.05 -9.81
CA ASP A 689 26.48 -0.42 -9.72
C ASP A 689 26.76 -1.80 -10.38
N ASN A 690 28.06 -2.18 -10.42
CA ASN A 690 28.51 -3.48 -10.96
C ASN A 690 27.92 -4.70 -10.20
N LYS A 691 27.40 -4.49 -8.98
CA LYS A 691 26.71 -5.50 -8.17
C LYS A 691 25.19 -5.43 -8.32
N ASN A 692 24.69 -4.71 -9.35
CA ASN A 692 23.27 -4.52 -9.65
C ASN A 692 22.45 -3.82 -8.54
N ARG A 693 23.09 -3.04 -7.65
CA ARG A 693 22.43 -2.26 -6.58
C ARG A 693 22.15 -0.85 -7.09
N LEU A 694 20.98 -0.31 -6.71
CA LEU A 694 20.61 1.07 -7.05
C LEU A 694 21.60 2.06 -6.43
N LEU A 695 22.07 2.97 -7.30
CA LEU A 695 22.89 4.13 -6.95
C LEU A 695 22.01 5.37 -6.92
N PHE A 696 22.32 6.30 -6.01
CA PHE A 696 21.64 7.58 -5.89
C PHE A 696 22.68 8.68 -5.64
N ARG A 697 22.53 9.80 -6.35
CA ARG A 697 23.41 10.98 -6.31
C ARG A 697 22.58 12.27 -6.27
N ILE A 698 23.25 13.41 -6.15
CA ILE A 698 22.65 14.74 -6.29
C ILE A 698 21.93 14.84 -7.64
N ASP A 699 20.85 15.60 -7.68
CA ASP A 699 19.92 15.78 -8.81
C ASP A 699 19.06 14.57 -9.18
N ASP A 700 19.19 13.44 -8.46
CA ASP A 700 18.32 12.31 -8.72
C ASP A 700 16.86 12.58 -8.31
N LYS A 701 15.94 12.29 -9.24
CA LYS A 701 14.51 12.24 -8.99
C LYS A 701 14.15 10.89 -8.39
N ILE A 702 13.73 10.85 -7.14
CA ILE A 702 13.42 9.63 -6.41
C ILE A 702 11.96 9.58 -5.94
N SER A 703 11.46 8.38 -5.71
CA SER A 703 10.13 8.17 -5.12
C SER A 703 10.20 7.19 -3.97
N CYS A 704 9.51 7.50 -2.90
CA CYS A 704 9.27 6.59 -1.77
C CYS A 704 8.30 5.48 -2.19
N MET A 705 8.60 4.25 -1.80
CA MET A 705 7.78 3.07 -2.09
C MET A 705 7.03 2.54 -0.86
N ARG A 706 7.30 3.11 0.32
CA ARG A 706 6.65 2.79 1.59
C ARG A 706 6.47 4.06 2.41
N ASN A 707 5.41 4.06 3.22
CA ASN A 707 5.18 5.12 4.19
C ASN A 707 6.17 4.99 5.36
N MET A 708 6.71 6.13 5.82
CA MET A 708 7.60 6.17 6.97
C MET A 708 7.47 7.50 7.70
N TYR A 709 7.61 7.50 9.02
CA TYR A 709 7.68 8.73 9.78
C TYR A 709 9.04 9.40 9.56
N LEU A 710 9.03 10.71 9.43
CA LEU A 710 10.25 11.48 9.21
C LEU A 710 11.24 11.30 10.37
N LYS A 711 10.74 11.24 11.61
CA LYS A 711 11.56 11.02 12.82
C LYS A 711 12.45 9.77 12.76
N ASP A 712 12.00 8.69 12.08
CA ASP A 712 12.77 7.44 11.94
C ASP A 712 13.92 7.56 10.93
N LEU A 713 13.94 8.63 10.16
CA LEU A 713 14.91 8.92 9.10
C LEU A 713 15.92 10.00 9.47
N LEU A 714 15.61 10.85 10.46
CA LEU A 714 16.48 11.95 10.88
C LEU A 714 17.78 11.41 11.51
N PRO A 715 18.89 12.17 11.43
CA PRO A 715 20.10 11.86 12.18
C PRO A 715 19.81 11.91 13.69
N ASP A 716 20.50 11.04 14.46
CA ASP A 716 20.38 11.07 15.92
C ASP A 716 20.90 12.42 16.42
N ARG A 717 20.09 13.14 17.21
CA ARG A 717 20.52 14.38 17.85
C ARG A 717 21.59 14.03 18.89
N GLY A 718 22.84 14.13 18.52
CA GLY A 718 23.99 13.92 19.38
C GLY A 718 25.21 14.64 18.81
N PHE A 719 25.69 15.63 19.56
CA PHE A 719 26.95 16.36 19.38
C PHE A 719 26.95 17.53 18.38
N GLY A 720 26.97 18.73 18.94
CA GLY A 720 27.46 19.94 18.29
C GLY A 720 26.68 21.20 18.54
N GLU A 721 26.12 21.42 19.71
CA GLU A 721 25.79 22.76 20.15
C GLU A 721 26.79 23.18 21.24
N ASP A 722 27.66 24.14 20.88
CA ASP A 722 28.51 24.86 21.80
C ASP A 722 27.63 25.61 22.83
N PRO A 723 27.89 25.51 24.16
CA PRO A 723 26.99 26.07 25.16
C PRO A 723 27.06 27.58 25.31
N ASN A 724 27.64 28.34 24.41
CA ASN A 724 27.97 29.78 24.61
C ASN A 724 27.31 30.78 23.65
N HIS A 725 26.17 30.46 23.02
CA HIS A 725 25.34 31.52 22.41
C HIS A 725 23.95 31.55 23.01
N HIS A 726 23.84 32.19 24.16
CA HIS A 726 22.56 32.64 24.70
C HIS A 726 22.11 33.93 24.02
N GLU A 727 21.22 33.89 23.06
CA GLU A 727 20.22 34.92 22.85
C GLU A 727 18.83 34.34 23.09
N ARG A 728 18.27 34.82 24.21
CA ARG A 728 16.90 34.56 24.66
C ARG A 728 15.93 35.11 23.62
N LYS A 729 15.18 34.28 22.93
CA LYS A 729 13.89 34.59 22.35
C LYS A 729 12.83 33.67 22.92
N SER A 730 11.87 34.29 23.53
CA SER A 730 10.61 33.87 24.12
C SER A 730 10.14 32.43 23.85
N GLY A 731 9.89 31.70 24.95
CA GLY A 731 9.65 30.26 25.10
C GLY A 731 8.26 29.72 24.76
N GLU A 732 7.50 30.28 23.82
CA GLU A 732 6.20 29.72 23.42
C GLU A 732 6.12 29.19 22.00
N THR A 733 7.08 29.53 21.13
CA THR A 733 7.09 29.06 19.73
C THR A 733 7.91 27.80 19.48
N ALA A 734 8.76 27.37 20.42
CA ALA A 734 9.61 26.19 20.24
C ALA A 734 8.87 24.85 20.49
N LEU A 735 7.98 24.81 21.46
CA LEU A 735 7.19 23.60 21.78
C LEU A 735 6.16 23.25 20.69
N THR A 736 5.61 24.25 20.00
CA THR A 736 4.66 24.03 18.89
C THR A 736 5.33 23.57 17.60
N ALA A 737 6.60 23.90 17.37
CA ALA A 737 7.37 23.47 16.21
C ALA A 737 7.83 21.99 16.36
N GLU A 738 8.21 21.55 17.55
CA GLU A 738 8.66 20.19 17.82
C GLU A 738 7.51 19.17 17.71
N THR A 739 6.32 19.49 18.19
CA THR A 739 5.12 18.66 18.04
C THR A 739 4.62 18.60 16.59
N ALA A 740 4.87 19.62 15.77
CA ALA A 740 4.51 19.63 14.34
C ALA A 740 5.43 18.74 13.48
N GLU A 741 6.68 18.52 13.85
CA GLU A 741 7.60 17.63 13.13
C GLU A 741 7.40 16.14 13.46
N GLU A 742 6.96 15.81 14.66
CA GLU A 742 6.72 14.42 15.06
C GLU A 742 5.65 13.71 14.22
N GLY A 743 4.70 14.45 13.65
CA GLY A 743 3.64 13.92 12.79
C GLY A 743 3.97 13.82 11.30
N LYS A 744 5.06 14.42 10.81
CA LYS A 744 5.39 14.43 9.38
C LYS A 744 5.78 13.04 8.88
N ARG A 745 5.28 12.68 7.69
CA ARG A 745 5.51 11.38 7.05
C ARG A 745 5.97 11.55 5.61
N LEU A 746 6.88 10.69 5.17
CA LEU A 746 7.12 10.43 3.75
C LEU A 746 6.17 9.33 3.31
N CYS A 747 5.36 9.62 2.30
CA CYS A 747 4.30 8.72 1.85
C CYS A 747 4.71 7.92 0.61
N ASN A 748 4.10 6.74 0.46
CA ASN A 748 4.26 5.94 -0.75
C ASN A 748 3.76 6.73 -1.98
N GLY A 749 4.63 6.92 -2.94
CA GLY A 749 4.35 7.69 -4.15
C GLY A 749 4.89 9.12 -4.14
N ASP A 750 5.32 9.64 -2.99
CA ASP A 750 5.96 10.96 -2.91
C ASP A 750 7.23 11.00 -3.75
N ILE A 751 7.44 12.16 -4.39
CA ILE A 751 8.57 12.41 -5.28
C ILE A 751 9.46 13.48 -4.62
N PHE A 752 10.76 13.20 -4.59
CA PHE A 752 11.78 14.09 -4.08
C PHE A 752 12.95 14.18 -5.07
N PHE A 753 13.68 15.27 -4.98
CA PHE A 753 14.98 15.46 -5.62
C PHE A 753 16.06 15.46 -4.55
N ILE A 754 17.16 14.78 -4.81
CA ILE A 754 18.33 14.81 -3.93
C ILE A 754 19.07 16.10 -4.23
N THR A 755 19.11 17.02 -3.28
CA THR A 755 19.75 18.32 -3.42
C THR A 755 21.14 18.35 -2.82
N ASP A 756 21.43 17.46 -1.86
CA ASP A 756 22.74 17.39 -1.23
C ASP A 756 23.07 15.96 -0.75
N ASP A 757 24.37 15.62 -0.68
CA ASP A 757 24.89 14.31 -0.33
C ASP A 757 26.19 14.47 0.47
N VAL A 758 26.08 14.45 1.79
CA VAL A 758 27.18 14.72 2.72
C VAL A 758 27.47 13.50 3.59
N GLU A 759 28.73 13.24 3.86
CA GLU A 759 29.15 12.20 4.81
C GLU A 759 29.66 12.86 6.10
N ILE A 760 28.93 12.69 7.20
CA ILE A 760 29.28 13.16 8.54
C ILE A 760 29.43 11.94 9.45
N ASP A 761 30.53 11.83 10.18
CA ASP A 761 30.82 10.73 11.13
C ASP A 761 30.66 9.32 10.53
N LYS A 762 31.09 9.11 9.29
CA LYS A 762 30.91 7.86 8.53
C LYS A 762 29.43 7.52 8.27
N GLN A 763 28.55 8.47 8.47
CA GLN A 763 27.13 8.40 8.10
C GLN A 763 26.86 9.24 6.87
N ARG A 764 26.40 8.62 5.80
CA ARG A 764 25.96 9.32 4.60
C ARG A 764 24.55 9.90 4.85
N LEU A 765 24.42 11.20 4.73
CA LEU A 765 23.19 11.98 4.84
C LEU A 765 22.80 12.50 3.46
N LEU A 766 21.53 12.41 3.12
CA LEU A 766 20.97 12.98 1.91
C LEU A 766 19.98 14.08 2.28
N THR A 767 20.13 15.22 1.63
CA THR A 767 19.10 16.26 1.65
C THR A 767 18.15 16.02 0.48
N ILE A 768 16.87 15.82 0.77
CA ILE A 768 15.83 15.57 -0.22
C ILE A 768 14.83 16.71 -0.20
N SER A 769 14.51 17.25 -1.37
CA SER A 769 13.55 18.35 -1.55
C SER A 769 12.31 17.84 -2.30
N SER A 770 11.12 18.14 -1.79
CA SER A 770 9.87 17.87 -2.49
C SER A 770 9.65 18.88 -3.63
N THR A 771 8.79 18.55 -4.58
CA THR A 771 8.36 19.49 -5.65
C THR A 771 7.64 20.72 -5.10
N TYR A 772 7.26 20.74 -3.83
CA TYR A 772 6.53 21.82 -3.15
C TYR A 772 7.38 22.60 -2.14
N GLY A 773 8.71 22.46 -2.20
CA GLY A 773 9.63 23.24 -1.38
C GLY A 773 9.95 22.68 0.02
N SER A 774 9.32 21.57 0.44
CA SER A 774 9.70 20.93 1.71
C SER A 774 11.03 20.21 1.57
N THR A 775 12.01 20.53 2.41
CA THR A 775 13.36 19.95 2.39
C THR A 775 13.64 19.19 3.69
N PHE A 776 14.25 18.00 3.57
CA PHE A 776 14.57 17.13 4.72
C PHE A 776 15.97 16.53 4.55
N THR A 777 16.77 16.59 5.62
CA THR A 777 18.07 15.90 5.67
C THR A 777 17.91 14.58 6.43
N VAL A 778 18.17 13.45 5.76
CA VAL A 778 17.85 12.11 6.25
C VAL A 778 19.02 11.13 6.10
N LYS A 779 19.10 10.13 6.96
CA LYS A 779 20.10 9.05 6.87
C LYS A 779 19.88 8.21 5.60
N TYR A 780 20.85 8.15 4.70
CA TYR A 780 20.75 7.38 3.45
C TYR A 780 20.40 5.90 3.68
N LYS A 781 21.07 5.25 4.66
CA LYS A 781 20.83 3.82 4.98
C LYS A 781 19.38 3.59 5.44
N ALA A 782 18.84 4.49 6.28
CA ALA A 782 17.46 4.44 6.76
C ALA A 782 16.48 4.68 5.60
N LEU A 783 16.68 5.75 4.82
CA LEU A 783 15.85 6.07 3.66
C LEU A 783 15.78 4.91 2.66
N LYS A 784 16.93 4.31 2.33
CA LYS A 784 16.99 3.15 1.41
C LYS A 784 16.31 1.91 1.98
N LYS A 785 16.50 1.60 3.27
CA LYS A 785 15.99 0.39 3.93
C LYS A 785 14.50 0.50 4.27
N LEU A 786 14.07 1.64 4.79
CA LEU A 786 12.72 1.84 5.31
C LEU A 786 11.76 2.33 4.22
N CYS A 787 12.11 3.36 3.45
CA CYS A 787 11.28 3.91 2.39
C CYS A 787 11.37 3.14 1.06
N HIS A 788 12.39 2.29 0.86
CA HIS A 788 12.61 1.55 -0.39
C HIS A 788 12.62 2.47 -1.62
N ILE A 789 13.42 3.53 -1.59
CA ILE A 789 13.48 4.53 -2.67
C ILE A 789 13.86 3.93 -4.03
N LYS A 790 13.33 4.53 -5.11
CA LYS A 790 13.62 4.22 -6.52
C LYS A 790 13.71 5.50 -7.33
N HIS A 791 14.44 5.44 -8.45
CA HIS A 791 14.39 6.52 -9.45
C HIS A 791 12.96 6.70 -9.98
N ALA A 792 12.56 7.93 -10.24
CA ALA A 792 11.18 8.30 -10.50
C ALA A 792 10.96 9.22 -11.70
N TRP A 793 11.94 9.41 -12.59
CA TRP A 793 11.73 10.12 -13.86
C TRP A 793 10.69 9.43 -14.75
N ALA A 794 10.66 8.07 -14.71
CA ALA A 794 9.62 7.29 -15.35
C ALA A 794 8.85 6.43 -14.35
N ARG A 795 7.53 6.46 -14.46
CA ARG A 795 6.61 5.68 -13.61
C ARG A 795 5.57 4.96 -14.46
N THR A 796 5.01 3.86 -13.95
CA THR A 796 3.88 3.22 -14.62
C THR A 796 2.60 4.04 -14.43
N ILE A 797 1.66 3.93 -15.37
CA ILE A 797 0.38 4.65 -15.34
C ILE A 797 -0.27 4.55 -13.95
N HIS A 798 -0.41 3.34 -13.41
CA HIS A 798 -1.04 3.13 -12.10
C HIS A 798 -0.28 3.79 -10.92
N THR A 799 1.05 3.88 -10.99
CA THR A 799 1.83 4.49 -9.90
C THR A 799 1.86 6.02 -9.99
N PHE A 800 1.44 6.60 -11.10
CA PHE A 800 1.34 8.04 -11.30
C PHE A 800 -0.11 8.56 -11.27
N GLN A 801 -1.10 7.69 -11.08
CA GLN A 801 -2.49 8.09 -10.84
C GLN A 801 -2.59 8.99 -9.60
N GLY A 802 -3.48 10.01 -9.63
CA GLY A 802 -3.61 11.02 -8.57
C GLY A 802 -2.50 12.09 -8.58
N SER A 803 -1.61 12.08 -9.59
CA SER A 803 -0.56 13.09 -9.79
C SER A 803 -0.70 13.74 -11.16
N GLU A 804 -0.14 14.92 -11.32
CA GLU A 804 -0.16 15.72 -12.57
C GLU A 804 1.16 16.47 -12.71
N GLU A 805 1.56 16.74 -13.97
CA GLU A 805 2.75 17.55 -14.28
C GLU A 805 2.48 18.48 -15.48
N LYS A 806 3.26 19.55 -15.61
CA LYS A 806 3.14 20.46 -16.75
C LYS A 806 3.37 19.73 -18.07
N THR A 807 4.45 18.95 -18.17
CA THR A 807 4.78 18.15 -19.36
C THR A 807 4.77 16.64 -19.05
N VAL A 808 4.04 15.87 -19.83
CA VAL A 808 3.98 14.41 -19.71
C VAL A 808 4.46 13.75 -21.00
N VAL A 809 5.35 12.78 -20.88
CA VAL A 809 5.77 11.91 -22.00
C VAL A 809 5.21 10.52 -21.77
N TYR A 810 4.24 10.14 -22.59
CA TYR A 810 3.59 8.86 -22.48
C TYR A 810 4.14 7.85 -23.49
N VAL A 811 4.68 6.73 -23.02
CA VAL A 811 5.20 5.63 -23.83
C VAL A 811 4.19 4.49 -23.88
N VAL A 812 3.60 4.26 -25.05
CA VAL A 812 2.57 3.25 -25.25
C VAL A 812 3.17 1.83 -25.21
N GLY A 813 4.32 1.61 -25.86
CA GLY A 813 4.94 0.31 -26.00
C GLY A 813 4.07 -0.68 -26.79
N ASN A 814 4.38 -2.00 -26.71
CA ASN A 814 3.53 -3.02 -27.29
C ASN A 814 2.19 -3.08 -26.51
N PRO A 815 1.03 -2.93 -27.15
CA PRO A 815 -0.23 -2.72 -26.46
C PRO A 815 -0.66 -3.88 -25.55
N GLY A 816 -0.36 -5.13 -25.87
CA GLY A 816 -0.75 -6.26 -25.02
C GLY A 816 -2.22 -6.19 -24.58
N ARG A 817 -2.46 -6.10 -23.26
CA ARG A 817 -3.80 -5.89 -22.65
C ARG A 817 -4.17 -4.40 -22.50
N GLN A 818 -3.42 -3.48 -23.08
CA GLN A 818 -3.69 -2.04 -22.98
C GLN A 818 -4.96 -1.69 -23.75
N HIS A 819 -5.78 -0.82 -23.16
CA HIS A 819 -7.04 -0.32 -23.71
C HIS A 819 -7.17 1.19 -23.50
N TRP A 820 -8.20 1.81 -24.04
CA TRP A 820 -8.43 3.25 -24.07
C TRP A 820 -8.29 3.94 -22.68
N GLN A 821 -8.71 3.30 -21.57
CA GLN A 821 -8.59 3.90 -20.25
C GLN A 821 -7.13 4.11 -19.81
N HIS A 822 -6.21 3.23 -20.23
CA HIS A 822 -4.79 3.45 -19.97
C HIS A 822 -4.28 4.69 -20.68
N VAL A 823 -4.62 4.86 -21.96
CA VAL A 823 -4.24 6.03 -22.75
C VAL A 823 -4.89 7.29 -22.15
N TYR A 824 -6.18 7.25 -21.88
CA TYR A 824 -6.93 8.33 -21.24
C TYR A 824 -6.29 8.76 -19.91
N THR A 825 -6.05 7.79 -19.01
CA THR A 825 -5.46 8.09 -17.70
C THR A 825 -4.07 8.71 -17.83
N ALA A 826 -3.25 8.25 -18.78
CA ALA A 826 -1.91 8.78 -18.98
C ALA A 826 -1.93 10.21 -19.55
N VAL A 827 -2.69 10.48 -20.61
CA VAL A 827 -2.72 11.81 -21.26
C VAL A 827 -3.37 12.87 -20.38
N THR A 828 -4.34 12.50 -19.54
CA THR A 828 -4.98 13.43 -18.58
C THR A 828 -4.09 13.83 -17.41
N ARG A 829 -2.87 13.27 -17.32
CA ARG A 829 -1.86 13.70 -16.32
C ARG A 829 -1.08 14.94 -16.75
N GLY A 830 -1.06 15.27 -18.06
CA GLY A 830 -0.40 16.46 -18.58
C GLY A 830 -1.30 17.69 -18.44
N ARG A 831 -0.72 18.81 -17.98
CA ARG A 831 -1.43 20.07 -17.82
C ARG A 831 -1.25 20.95 -19.05
N CYS A 832 -0.01 21.15 -19.50
CA CYS A 832 0.35 22.06 -20.59
C CYS A 832 0.71 21.32 -21.88
N ARG A 833 1.44 20.18 -21.77
CA ARG A 833 1.98 19.47 -22.91
C ARG A 833 1.97 17.95 -22.71
N VAL A 834 1.68 17.24 -23.79
CA VAL A 834 1.70 15.78 -23.81
C VAL A 834 2.45 15.30 -25.06
N TYR A 835 3.49 14.52 -24.85
CA TYR A 835 4.14 13.73 -25.88
C TYR A 835 3.62 12.29 -25.81
N VAL A 836 3.28 11.72 -26.96
CA VAL A 836 2.92 10.29 -27.08
C VAL A 836 3.97 9.61 -27.92
N ILE A 837 4.74 8.68 -27.36
CA ILE A 837 5.73 7.88 -28.09
C ILE A 837 5.12 6.52 -28.38
N ALA A 838 4.90 6.21 -29.64
CA ALA A 838 4.26 4.96 -30.05
C ALA A 838 4.54 4.59 -31.50
N GLU A 839 4.48 3.29 -31.81
CA GLU A 839 4.12 2.84 -33.15
C GLU A 839 2.64 3.21 -33.37
N GLU A 840 2.31 3.89 -34.47
CA GLU A 840 0.95 4.37 -34.74
C GLU A 840 -0.11 3.26 -34.64
N MET A 841 0.21 2.07 -35.20
CA MET A 841 -0.65 0.89 -35.08
C MET A 841 -0.92 0.48 -33.63
N HIS A 842 0.11 0.55 -32.79
CA HIS A 842 -0.01 0.20 -31.38
C HIS A 842 -0.89 1.20 -30.61
N LEU A 843 -0.70 2.50 -30.88
CA LEU A 843 -1.55 3.53 -30.29
C LEU A 843 -3.01 3.38 -30.76
N ARG A 844 -3.21 3.19 -32.06
CA ARG A 844 -4.55 2.99 -32.65
C ARG A 844 -5.26 1.81 -32.02
N ARG A 845 -4.53 0.68 -31.87
CA ARG A 845 -5.04 -0.51 -31.19
C ARG A 845 -5.33 -0.24 -29.70
N ALA A 846 -4.44 0.43 -28.97
CA ALA A 846 -4.66 0.77 -27.56
C ALA A 846 -5.90 1.63 -27.36
N VAL A 847 -6.17 2.62 -28.23
CA VAL A 847 -7.34 3.50 -28.16
C VAL A 847 -8.63 2.78 -28.53
N THR A 848 -8.60 1.89 -29.54
CA THR A 848 -9.81 1.20 -30.02
C THR A 848 -10.18 -0.02 -29.19
N ASN A 849 -9.21 -0.63 -28.48
CA ASN A 849 -9.48 -1.77 -27.62
C ASN A 849 -10.55 -1.43 -26.56
N LYS A 850 -11.56 -2.30 -26.52
CA LYS A 850 -12.58 -2.20 -25.46
C LYS A 850 -12.01 -2.67 -24.15
N ASN A 851 -12.37 -1.98 -23.08
CA ASN A 851 -12.19 -2.52 -21.74
C ASN A 851 -13.21 -3.66 -21.54
N VAL A 852 -12.76 -4.77 -20.98
CA VAL A 852 -13.69 -5.83 -20.52
C VAL A 852 -14.36 -5.30 -19.25
N PRO A 853 -15.69 -5.15 -19.23
CA PRO A 853 -16.40 -4.68 -18.04
C PRO A 853 -16.13 -5.61 -16.86
N ARG A 854 -15.87 -5.04 -15.69
CA ARG A 854 -15.77 -5.82 -14.47
C ARG A 854 -17.13 -6.36 -14.07
N LYS A 855 -17.20 -7.65 -13.75
CA LYS A 855 -18.40 -8.27 -13.21
C LYS A 855 -18.50 -7.90 -11.74
N THR A 856 -19.43 -7.00 -11.39
CA THR A 856 -19.62 -6.45 -10.03
C THR A 856 -21.08 -6.53 -9.64
N ARG A 857 -21.36 -6.60 -8.34
CA ARG A 857 -22.71 -6.69 -7.80
C ARG A 857 -23.16 -5.41 -7.05
N LEU A 858 -22.20 -4.53 -6.75
CA LEU A 858 -22.42 -3.34 -5.92
C LEU A 858 -23.58 -2.48 -6.38
N GLN A 859 -23.69 -2.19 -7.69
CA GLN A 859 -24.79 -1.40 -8.24
C GLN A 859 -26.16 -2.02 -7.95
N ARG A 860 -26.26 -3.35 -7.96
CA ARG A 860 -27.51 -4.05 -7.67
C ARG A 860 -27.81 -4.04 -6.17
N PHE A 861 -26.82 -4.31 -5.31
CA PHE A 861 -27.00 -4.23 -3.87
C PHE A 861 -27.43 -2.84 -3.41
N LEU A 862 -26.89 -1.77 -4.03
CA LEU A 862 -27.33 -0.39 -3.79
C LEU A 862 -28.81 -0.19 -4.14
N ARG A 863 -29.26 -0.68 -5.31
CA ARG A 863 -30.66 -0.57 -5.70
C ARG A 863 -31.58 -1.33 -4.76
N GLU A 864 -31.18 -2.52 -4.33
CA GLU A 864 -31.92 -3.35 -3.37
C GLU A 864 -32.00 -2.64 -2.01
N ALA A 865 -30.89 -2.15 -1.45
CA ALA A 865 -30.86 -1.41 -0.19
C ALA A 865 -31.72 -0.15 -0.19
N ILE A 866 -31.69 0.62 -1.29
CA ILE A 866 -32.50 1.84 -1.43
C ILE A 866 -34.00 1.51 -1.62
N ALA A 867 -34.35 0.39 -2.26
CA ALA A 867 -35.74 -0.04 -2.42
C ALA A 867 -36.35 -0.50 -1.07
N GLU A 868 -35.58 -1.22 -0.27
CA GLU A 868 -35.97 -1.67 1.08
C GLU A 868 -36.30 -0.47 1.99
N THR A 869 -35.51 0.59 1.92
CA THR A 869 -35.72 1.83 2.70
C THR A 869 -36.97 2.61 2.27
N SER A 870 -37.42 2.45 1.03
CA SER A 870 -38.63 3.13 0.51
C SER A 870 -39.95 2.42 0.89
N THR A 871 -39.88 1.17 1.36
CA THR A 871 -41.03 0.32 1.66
C THR A 871 -41.39 0.24 3.14
N CYS A 872 -40.54 0.68 4.07
CA CYS A 872 -40.86 0.77 5.49
C CYS A 872 -41.62 2.05 5.82
N PRO A 873 -42.86 2.00 6.36
CA PRO A 873 -43.55 3.19 6.83
C PRO A 873 -42.79 3.74 8.06
N LYS A 874 -42.64 5.07 8.10
CA LYS A 874 -42.01 5.80 9.20
C LYS A 874 -42.73 5.49 10.53
N GLN A 875 -42.22 4.55 11.32
CA GLN A 875 -42.50 4.57 12.75
C GLN A 875 -41.55 5.59 13.37
N ASN A 876 -42.12 6.67 13.88
CA ASN A 876 -41.47 7.65 14.73
C ASN A 876 -40.94 6.93 15.98
N SER A 877 -39.73 6.43 15.92
CA SER A 877 -38.97 6.04 17.12
C SER A 877 -37.89 7.08 17.34
N SER A 878 -38.08 7.91 18.37
CA SER A 878 -37.08 8.78 18.95
C SER A 878 -35.75 8.03 19.16
N PRO A 879 -34.60 8.68 19.03
CA PRO A 879 -33.31 8.04 19.24
C PRO A 879 -33.20 7.64 20.73
N LEU A 880 -33.34 6.33 20.99
CA LEU A 880 -33.05 5.74 22.28
C LEU A 880 -31.56 5.93 22.56
N ALA A 881 -31.32 6.85 23.52
CA ALA A 881 -30.07 6.93 24.24
C ALA A 881 -29.76 5.54 24.84
N LYS A 882 -28.77 4.85 24.35
CA LYS A 882 -28.22 3.66 24.99
C LYS A 882 -27.42 4.12 26.22
N SER A 883 -28.13 4.14 27.37
CA SER A 883 -27.51 4.33 28.67
C SER A 883 -26.62 3.12 28.96
N TRP A 884 -25.36 3.39 29.20
CA TRP A 884 -24.42 2.44 29.78
C TRP A 884 -24.77 2.21 31.25
N GLN A 885 -25.40 1.08 31.56
CA GLN A 885 -25.42 0.56 32.93
C GLN A 885 -24.37 -0.54 33.08
N ASN A 886 -23.42 -0.26 33.97
CA ASN A 886 -22.51 -1.25 34.57
C ASN A 886 -23.35 -2.38 35.18
N GLN A 887 -23.03 -3.63 34.83
CA GLN A 887 -23.38 -4.77 35.67
C GLN A 887 -22.14 -5.62 35.93
N GLU A 888 -21.97 -5.81 37.21
CA GLU A 888 -20.89 -6.51 37.90
C GLU A 888 -20.83 -8.01 37.56
N LEU A 889 -19.64 -8.55 37.79
CA LEU A 889 -19.28 -9.94 37.81
C LEU A 889 -20.22 -10.85 38.58
N GLY A 890 -20.70 -11.89 37.97
CA GLY A 890 -21.34 -13.05 38.61
C GLY A 890 -21.16 -14.29 37.79
N SER A 891 -20.30 -15.15 38.27
CA SER A 891 -20.05 -16.52 37.77
C SER A 891 -21.31 -17.37 37.66
N ARG A 892 -21.57 -18.03 36.53
CA ARG A 892 -22.06 -19.44 36.49
C ARG A 892 -22.12 -20.00 35.07
N SER A 893 -21.84 -21.23 34.99
CA SER A 893 -21.70 -22.22 33.93
C SER A 893 -22.91 -22.48 33.02
N VAL A 894 -22.58 -22.86 31.77
CA VAL A 894 -23.26 -23.78 30.83
C VAL A 894 -24.59 -23.33 30.22
N SER A 895 -24.55 -23.09 28.92
CA SER A 895 -25.24 -23.85 27.86
C SER A 895 -24.99 -23.26 26.46
N VAL A 896 -24.83 -24.20 25.55
CA VAL A 896 -24.64 -24.03 24.08
C VAL A 896 -25.85 -23.35 23.45
N THR A 897 -25.60 -22.26 22.69
CA THR A 897 -26.38 -21.92 21.50
C THR A 897 -25.62 -20.88 20.65
N GLN A 898 -25.40 -21.26 19.41
CA GLN A 898 -25.21 -20.50 18.17
C GLN A 898 -24.60 -19.07 18.28
N GLY A 899 -23.27 -19.01 18.22
CA GLY A 899 -22.53 -17.76 18.07
C GLY A 899 -22.62 -17.19 16.66
N ALA A 900 -22.95 -15.93 16.60
CA ALA A 900 -22.74 -15.10 15.40
C ALA A 900 -21.25 -15.12 15.03
N PRO A 901 -20.90 -15.10 13.71
CA PRO A 901 -19.50 -15.16 13.31
C PRO A 901 -18.82 -13.84 13.67
N ASP A 902 -17.87 -13.91 14.59
CA ASP A 902 -16.92 -12.85 14.84
C ASP A 902 -16.26 -12.37 13.55
N LEU A 903 -16.26 -11.08 13.38
CA LEU A 903 -15.70 -10.37 12.25
C LEU A 903 -14.18 -10.59 12.20
N ALA A 904 -13.74 -11.55 11.40
CA ALA A 904 -12.34 -11.64 11.00
C ALA A 904 -12.04 -10.45 10.10
N GLU A 905 -11.43 -9.42 10.67
CA GLU A 905 -10.94 -8.27 9.95
C GLU A 905 -9.80 -8.67 9.00
N PRO A 906 -9.79 -8.12 7.78
CA PRO A 906 -8.68 -8.34 6.85
C PRO A 906 -7.40 -7.70 7.40
N ASP A 907 -6.42 -8.51 7.76
CA ASP A 907 -5.05 -8.08 8.06
C ASP A 907 -4.32 -7.67 6.77
N LEU A 908 -4.81 -6.59 6.14
CA LEU A 908 -4.11 -5.93 5.04
C LEU A 908 -2.81 -5.24 5.49
N MET A 909 -2.53 -5.26 6.79
CA MET A 909 -1.54 -4.39 7.43
C MET A 909 -0.30 -5.10 8.01
N GLN A 910 -0.18 -6.42 7.92
CA GLN A 910 0.98 -7.11 8.52
C GLN A 910 2.32 -6.86 7.82
N GLN A 911 2.38 -5.97 6.80
CA GLN A 911 3.66 -5.59 6.18
C GLN A 911 4.29 -4.29 6.71
N GLU A 912 3.62 -3.55 7.59
CA GLU A 912 4.15 -2.26 8.07
C GLU A 912 4.53 -2.21 9.55
N GLY A 913 4.30 -3.26 10.33
CA GLY A 913 4.32 -3.16 11.80
C GLY A 913 5.34 -3.99 12.58
N ALA A 914 6.35 -4.57 11.96
CA ALA A 914 7.36 -5.32 12.69
C ALA A 914 8.72 -4.61 12.64
N ALA A 915 8.85 -3.48 13.33
CA ALA A 915 10.13 -2.86 13.60
C ALA A 915 10.08 -2.03 14.89
N VAL A 916 9.94 -2.68 16.00
CA VAL A 916 10.49 -2.21 17.27
C VAL A 916 10.84 -3.47 18.08
N CYS A 917 12.03 -3.89 18.04
CA CYS A 917 12.98 -4.26 19.10
C CYS A 917 14.17 -5.04 18.59
N SER A 918 15.33 -4.53 18.95
CA SER A 918 16.66 -5.12 19.08
C SER A 918 17.35 -5.68 17.84
N GLU A 919 18.39 -4.94 17.54
CA GLU A 919 19.68 -5.31 16.94
C GLU A 919 20.00 -6.81 16.89
N LYS A 920 20.27 -7.29 15.71
CA LYS A 920 21.57 -7.80 15.26
C LYS A 920 21.50 -8.44 13.88
N LYS A 921 22.26 -7.79 12.98
CA LYS A 921 22.96 -8.32 11.80
C LYS A 921 22.41 -9.62 11.17
N ARG A 922 21.86 -9.50 9.97
CA ARG A 922 22.42 -10.07 8.73
C ARG A 922 21.45 -10.05 7.58
N THR A 923 22.04 -9.66 6.45
CA THR A 923 21.71 -9.91 5.06
C THR A 923 20.46 -9.28 4.48
N ASP A 924 20.75 -8.29 3.64
CA ASP A 924 19.90 -7.81 2.56
C ASP A 924 19.26 -8.97 1.81
N ASP A 925 17.97 -9.12 1.91
CA ASP A 925 17.19 -9.72 0.85
C ASP A 925 15.74 -9.20 0.85
N LEU A 926 15.47 -8.55 -0.22
CA LEU A 926 14.24 -8.07 -0.81
C LEU A 926 13.00 -8.91 -0.47
N GLN A 927 12.25 -8.49 0.52
CA GLN A 927 10.83 -8.83 0.61
C GLN A 927 10.02 -7.94 -0.34
N GLN A 928 9.90 -8.39 -1.58
CA GLN A 928 8.86 -7.87 -2.47
C GLN A 928 7.55 -8.58 -2.14
N SER A 929 6.54 -7.77 -1.86
CA SER A 929 5.15 -8.20 -1.72
C SER A 929 4.75 -9.18 -2.84
N PRO A 930 4.06 -10.30 -2.53
CA PRO A 930 3.65 -11.30 -3.51
C PRO A 930 2.75 -10.77 -4.63
N TYR A 931 2.10 -9.63 -4.43
CA TYR A 931 1.18 -9.02 -5.39
C TYR A 931 1.81 -8.43 -6.66
N LYS A 932 3.12 -8.21 -6.69
CA LYS A 932 3.78 -7.56 -7.85
C LYS A 932 4.40 -8.50 -8.87
N ARG A 933 4.42 -9.82 -8.67
CA ARG A 933 5.17 -10.76 -9.53
C ARG A 933 4.37 -11.48 -10.62
N GLN A 934 3.05 -11.44 -10.61
CA GLN A 934 2.24 -12.25 -11.55
C GLN A 934 1.84 -11.55 -12.86
N LEU A 935 2.17 -10.29 -13.06
CA LEU A 935 1.81 -9.57 -14.30
C LEU A 935 2.79 -9.75 -15.49
N SER A 936 3.85 -10.52 -15.33
CA SER A 936 4.88 -10.67 -16.38
C SER A 936 4.95 -12.02 -17.11
N LEU A 937 4.00 -12.93 -16.88
CA LEU A 937 4.01 -14.28 -17.48
C LEU A 937 2.65 -14.63 -18.12
N ALA A 938 2.19 -13.84 -19.07
CA ALA A 938 1.17 -14.30 -20.01
C ALA A 938 1.29 -13.51 -21.33
N GLY A 939 1.88 -14.11 -22.29
CA GLY A 939 1.97 -13.54 -23.64
C GLY A 939 2.80 -14.38 -24.60
N THR A 940 2.39 -15.60 -24.86
CA THR A 940 2.62 -16.25 -26.18
C THR A 940 1.40 -17.09 -26.47
N SER A 941 0.52 -16.57 -27.28
CA SER A 941 -0.47 -17.36 -28.03
C SER A 941 0.14 -17.70 -29.39
N GLU A 942 0.11 -18.96 -29.64
CA GLU A 942 0.47 -19.62 -30.89
C GLU A 942 -0.21 -19.03 -32.13
N THR A 943 0.55 -18.83 -33.18
CA THR A 943 0.08 -19.01 -34.56
C THR A 943 1.01 -19.99 -35.24
N ALA A 944 0.44 -21.10 -35.68
CA ALA A 944 1.08 -22.16 -36.40
C ALA A 944 1.51 -21.68 -37.79
N VAL A 945 2.79 -21.87 -38.13
CA VAL A 945 3.23 -22.05 -39.53
C VAL A 945 4.24 -23.20 -39.56
N LYS A 946 4.00 -24.15 -40.47
CA LYS A 946 4.71 -25.38 -40.68
C LYS A 946 6.12 -25.19 -41.23
N SER A 947 7.05 -25.98 -40.68
CA SER A 947 8.14 -26.79 -41.18
C SER A 947 9.41 -26.09 -41.70
N PRO A 948 10.59 -26.78 -41.83
CA PRO A 948 10.84 -28.22 -41.87
C PRO A 948 11.93 -28.73 -40.89
N ARG A 949 11.94 -30.04 -40.72
CA ARG A 949 12.89 -30.87 -39.99
C ARG A 949 14.38 -30.62 -40.35
N VAL A 950 15.22 -30.48 -39.34
CA VAL A 950 16.60 -30.92 -39.32
C VAL A 950 16.88 -31.64 -38.00
N LYS A 951 17.66 -32.69 -38.15
CA LYS A 951 17.93 -33.78 -37.21
C LYS A 951 18.76 -33.38 -35.99
N ASP A 952 18.41 -33.98 -34.89
CA ASP A 952 19.18 -34.56 -33.77
C ASP A 952 20.52 -33.94 -33.36
N SER A 953 20.51 -33.43 -32.15
CA SER A 953 21.42 -33.89 -31.09
C SER A 953 20.83 -33.61 -29.69
N PRO A 954 20.90 -34.56 -28.76
CA PRO A 954 20.35 -34.41 -27.45
C PRO A 954 21.37 -33.75 -26.53
N LEU A 955 21.25 -32.45 -26.30
CA LEU A 955 21.87 -31.83 -25.14
C LEU A 955 20.91 -31.96 -23.95
N GLY A 956 21.15 -33.03 -23.18
CA GLY A 956 20.42 -33.33 -22.01
C GLY A 956 20.41 -32.16 -21.04
N SER A 957 19.22 -31.62 -20.77
CA SER A 957 18.98 -30.85 -19.58
C SER A 957 19.03 -31.83 -18.39
N SER A 958 20.20 -31.96 -17.76
CA SER A 958 20.31 -32.67 -16.50
C SER A 958 19.48 -31.92 -15.45
N ARG A 959 18.27 -32.42 -15.17
CA ARG A 959 17.52 -32.04 -13.98
C ARG A 959 18.28 -32.63 -12.79
N LEU A 960 19.05 -31.80 -12.10
CA LEU A 960 19.53 -32.16 -10.78
C LEU A 960 18.30 -32.25 -9.86
N GLN A 961 17.94 -33.47 -9.51
CA GLN A 961 16.93 -33.72 -8.49
C GLN A 961 17.67 -33.99 -7.18
N ASN A 962 17.22 -33.34 -6.09
CA ASN A 962 17.70 -33.57 -4.72
C ASN A 962 19.17 -33.14 -4.46
N LEU A 963 19.37 -31.82 -4.45
CA LEU A 963 20.57 -31.25 -3.83
C LEU A 963 20.36 -31.09 -2.33
N THR A 964 21.32 -31.48 -1.53
CA THR A 964 21.30 -31.31 -0.08
C THR A 964 22.33 -30.28 0.38
N LEU A 965 21.98 -29.49 1.40
CA LEU A 965 22.91 -28.53 1.99
C LEU A 965 24.01 -29.32 2.74
N GLY A 966 25.22 -29.25 2.22
CA GLY A 966 26.40 -29.82 2.89
C GLY A 966 26.94 -28.91 3.98
N GLN A 967 27.87 -29.43 4.75
CA GLN A 967 28.64 -28.60 5.68
C GLN A 967 29.46 -27.58 4.87
N PRO A 968 29.31 -26.26 5.14
CA PRO A 968 30.24 -25.31 4.57
C PRO A 968 31.63 -25.54 5.16
N SER A 969 32.64 -25.53 4.29
CA SER A 969 34.02 -25.60 4.80
C SER A 969 34.26 -24.44 5.79
N PRO A 970 35.12 -24.59 6.81
CA PRO A 970 35.35 -23.55 7.81
C PRO A 970 35.77 -22.19 7.25
N ARG A 971 36.21 -22.14 6.00
CA ARG A 971 36.62 -20.90 5.32
C ARG A 971 35.48 -20.12 4.66
N THR A 972 34.32 -20.72 4.44
CA THR A 972 33.18 -20.08 3.76
C THR A 972 32.14 -19.53 4.75
N LEU A 973 32.15 -19.97 6.00
CA LEU A 973 31.28 -19.47 7.07
C LEU A 973 31.56 -18.03 7.50
N PHE A 974 32.73 -17.47 7.13
CA PHE A 974 33.20 -16.17 7.58
C PHE A 974 33.34 -15.12 6.45
N LYS A 975 32.86 -15.40 5.25
CA LYS A 975 32.90 -14.49 4.08
C LYS A 975 31.56 -13.99 3.62
N SER A 976 30.62 -13.83 4.49
CA SER A 976 29.35 -13.12 4.16
C SER A 976 29.13 -11.94 5.09
#